data_613954bc6de161b90625ee3c1d4af026
#
_entry.id   613954bc6de161b90625ee3c1d4af026
#
_cell.length_a   1.000
_cell.length_b   1.000
_cell.length_c   1.000
_cell.angle_alpha   90.00
_cell.angle_beta   90.00
_cell.angle_gamma   90.00
#
_symmetry.space_group_name_H-M   'P 1'
#
loop_
_entity.id
_entity.type
_entity.pdbx_description
1 polymer ?
#
loop_
_entity_poly.entity_id
_entity_poly.type
_entity_poly.pdbx_seq_one_letter_code
_entity_poly.pdbx_strand_id
1 'polypeptide(L)'
;MPFKPTEYLPYDFANRRHIGPSPIEMSEMLATLGTDSLDALIDETLPKAIRQEKPLAFGKPMSERELLYNMRVTASKNKVLTSLIGQGYYGTVTPPVIQRNILENPAWYTAYTPYQPEISQGRLEALLNFQTMISDLTGLEIANASLLDESTACAEAMTMAQRVSKSKKTAFFVDENCHPQNIAVMKTRAKPLGIEIIVDAPENMQADAIFGAIFQYPGTLGTVRDFTSLISALHAHKAIGVVCADPLALTLLKEPGEMGADIAVGNTQRFGIPLGYGGPHAAYMATRDAYKRSMPGRIVGLSIDSHGNKAYRLALQTREQHIRREKATSNVCTAQALLAVMASFYAVFHGPEGLKAIAQRIHRKAVRLAKGLEEAGFTVEPEAFFDTITVEVGLLQKTIMKAAVREGVNLRAVGTTKVGISLDERTRRETTEAVWRAFGIERKDDNLNHEYRVPTALLRKTSYLNHDVFHMNRAETEMMRYMRRLADRDLALDRAMIPLGSCTMKLNSAAEMMPVSWREFSLLHPFAPKDQALGFKEMIDDLSSKLCDITGYDAISMQPNSGAQGEYAGLLTISEYHHARGEGHRNVCLIPTSAHGTNPASAQMVGWKVVPVNSNENGDIDVEDFRKKAETHASELAGCMITYPSTHGVFEGTVHDV
;
A
#
# COMPACT_ATOMS: atom_id res chain seq x y z
N MET A 1 22.51 30.73 -9.09
CA MET A 1 22.38 31.38 -10.42
C MET A 1 21.49 30.53 -11.31
N PRO A 2 20.54 31.10 -12.03
CA PRO A 2 19.80 30.32 -12.99
C PRO A 2 20.77 29.74 -14.03
N PHE A 3 20.64 28.44 -14.26
CA PHE A 3 21.47 27.73 -15.23
C PHE A 3 21.28 28.36 -16.62
N LYS A 4 22.34 28.97 -17.18
CA LYS A 4 22.32 29.50 -18.54
C LYS A 4 22.92 28.44 -19.46
N PRO A 5 22.13 27.78 -20.31
CA PRO A 5 22.67 26.83 -21.26
C PRO A 5 23.54 27.54 -22.29
N THR A 6 24.61 26.89 -22.66
CA THR A 6 25.44 27.28 -23.78
C THR A 6 25.05 26.48 -25.00
N GLU A 7 25.51 26.88 -26.18
CA GLU A 7 25.29 26.16 -27.44
C GLU A 7 25.84 24.73 -27.46
N TYR A 8 26.77 24.39 -26.52
CA TYR A 8 27.37 23.08 -26.38
C TYR A 8 26.65 22.17 -25.38
N LEU A 9 25.67 22.68 -24.66
CA LEU A 9 24.91 21.91 -23.66
C LEU A 9 23.59 21.40 -24.25
N PRO A 10 23.16 20.20 -23.88
CA PRO A 10 21.86 19.68 -24.28
C PRO A 10 20.72 20.65 -23.98
N TYR A 11 19.75 20.72 -24.86
CA TYR A 11 18.62 21.65 -24.74
C TYR A 11 17.47 21.07 -23.90
N ASP A 12 17.53 19.79 -23.57
CA ASP A 12 16.48 18.99 -22.95
C ASP A 12 16.63 18.84 -21.44
N PHE A 13 17.26 19.82 -20.77
CA PHE A 13 17.31 19.86 -19.31
C PHE A 13 15.92 20.07 -18.70
N ALA A 14 15.61 19.32 -17.63
CA ALA A 14 14.30 19.33 -16.95
C ALA A 14 13.89 20.73 -16.49
N ASN A 15 14.83 21.55 -16.00
CA ASN A 15 14.56 22.92 -15.57
C ASN A 15 14.07 23.86 -16.67
N ARG A 16 14.17 23.47 -17.93
CA ARG A 16 13.63 24.22 -19.06
C ARG A 16 12.29 23.72 -19.56
N ARG A 17 12.05 22.43 -19.36
CA ARG A 17 10.93 21.73 -19.96
C ARG A 17 9.83 21.43 -18.96
N HIS A 18 10.18 21.39 -17.68
CA HIS A 18 9.30 20.85 -16.67
C HIS A 18 9.15 21.74 -15.43
N ILE A 19 10.22 22.43 -14.99
CA ILE A 19 10.23 23.16 -13.73
C ILE A 19 9.93 24.64 -13.96
N GLY A 20 8.80 25.09 -13.43
CA GLY A 20 8.46 26.47 -13.25
C GLY A 20 8.14 27.27 -14.53
N PRO A 21 7.89 28.58 -14.36
CA PRO A 21 7.58 29.50 -15.44
C PRO A 21 8.82 29.79 -16.31
N SER A 22 8.58 30.29 -17.52
CA SER A 22 9.63 30.84 -18.38
C SER A 22 10.27 32.08 -17.72
N PRO A 23 11.47 32.50 -18.17
CA PRO A 23 12.09 33.73 -17.64
C PRO A 23 11.22 34.98 -17.81
N ILE A 24 10.40 35.07 -18.86
CA ILE A 24 9.47 36.19 -19.08
C ILE A 24 8.36 36.13 -18.04
N GLU A 25 7.69 35.00 -17.91
CA GLU A 25 6.62 34.80 -16.92
C GLU A 25 7.12 35.02 -15.49
N MET A 26 8.34 34.56 -15.18
CA MET A 26 8.97 34.81 -13.88
C MET A 26 9.13 36.31 -13.62
N SER A 27 9.59 37.09 -14.62
CA SER A 27 9.71 38.52 -14.50
C SER A 27 8.36 39.22 -14.26
N GLU A 28 7.32 38.78 -14.96
CA GLU A 28 5.95 39.29 -14.78
C GLU A 28 5.40 38.95 -13.39
N MET A 29 5.63 37.74 -12.90
CA MET A 29 5.23 37.31 -11.55
C MET A 29 5.95 38.11 -10.46
N LEU A 30 7.27 38.31 -10.59
CA LEU A 30 8.07 39.10 -9.64
C LEU A 30 7.62 40.57 -9.65
N ALA A 31 7.37 41.16 -10.83
CA ALA A 31 6.82 42.50 -10.94
C ALA A 31 5.45 42.66 -10.26
N THR A 32 4.58 41.64 -10.39
CA THR A 32 3.28 41.61 -9.72
C THR A 32 3.42 41.57 -8.18
N LEU A 33 4.44 40.85 -7.68
CA LEU A 33 4.75 40.78 -6.25
C LEU A 33 5.52 42.00 -5.73
N GLY A 34 6.02 42.86 -6.62
CA GLY A 34 6.81 44.05 -6.25
C GLY A 34 8.22 43.72 -5.76
N THR A 35 8.78 42.61 -6.21
CA THR A 35 10.15 42.17 -5.82
C THR A 35 11.05 42.06 -7.04
N ASP A 36 12.35 42.38 -6.87
CA ASP A 36 13.30 42.50 -7.99
C ASP A 36 13.85 41.14 -8.48
N SER A 37 13.83 40.13 -7.63
CA SER A 37 14.40 38.81 -7.94
C SER A 37 13.81 37.70 -7.09
N LEU A 38 13.99 36.46 -7.54
CA LEU A 38 13.62 35.28 -6.77
C LEU A 38 14.41 35.19 -5.46
N ASP A 39 15.70 35.56 -5.46
CA ASP A 39 16.51 35.59 -4.24
C ASP A 39 15.98 36.64 -3.25
N ALA A 40 15.56 37.83 -3.72
CA ALA A 40 14.93 38.83 -2.86
C ALA A 40 13.63 38.31 -2.26
N LEU A 41 12.77 37.65 -3.06
CA LEU A 41 11.55 37.03 -2.56
C LEU A 41 11.81 35.95 -1.50
N ILE A 42 12.84 35.14 -1.69
CA ILE A 42 13.25 34.13 -0.71
C ILE A 42 13.74 34.80 0.57
N ASP A 43 14.53 35.88 0.47
CA ASP A 43 15.04 36.62 1.63
C ASP A 43 13.93 37.31 2.43
N GLU A 44 12.86 37.73 1.78
CA GLU A 44 11.67 38.28 2.43
C GLU A 44 10.81 37.19 3.09
N THR A 45 10.76 35.99 2.50
CA THR A 45 9.86 34.93 2.94
C THR A 45 10.45 34.05 4.04
N LEU A 46 11.76 33.74 3.97
CA LEU A 46 12.41 32.82 4.89
C LEU A 46 13.09 33.57 6.04
N PRO A 47 12.88 33.15 7.31
CA PRO A 47 13.70 33.62 8.41
C PRO A 47 15.18 33.35 8.16
N LYS A 48 16.04 34.36 8.44
CA LYS A 48 17.49 34.25 8.23
C LYS A 48 18.13 33.08 8.96
N ALA A 49 17.59 32.73 10.14
CA ALA A 49 18.09 31.64 10.97
C ALA A 49 17.97 30.25 10.33
N ILE A 50 17.06 30.07 9.37
CA ILE A 50 16.84 28.77 8.71
C ILE A 50 17.32 28.74 7.25
N ARG A 51 17.77 29.88 6.72
CA ARG A 51 18.27 29.93 5.35
C ARG A 51 19.59 29.18 5.21
N GLN A 52 19.58 28.15 4.37
CA GLN A 52 20.80 27.40 4.06
C GLN A 52 21.67 28.18 3.08
N GLU A 53 22.90 28.46 3.47
CA GLU A 53 23.87 29.21 2.64
C GLU A 53 24.67 28.29 1.69
N LYS A 54 24.88 27.02 2.09
CA LYS A 54 25.65 26.06 1.29
C LYS A 54 24.75 25.36 0.27
N PRO A 55 25.19 25.29 -1.00
CA PRO A 55 24.45 24.53 -2.00
C PRO A 55 24.46 23.04 -1.66
N LEU A 56 23.38 22.35 -2.02
CA LEU A 56 23.27 20.89 -1.88
C LEU A 56 24.26 20.16 -2.81
N ALA A 57 24.83 19.05 -2.34
CA ALA A 57 25.85 18.28 -3.05
C ALA A 57 25.27 17.27 -4.05
N PHE A 58 24.27 17.65 -4.85
CA PHE A 58 23.55 16.73 -5.76
C PHE A 58 24.22 16.49 -7.11
N GLY A 59 25.36 17.11 -7.35
CA GLY A 59 26.07 17.02 -8.62
C GLY A 59 25.54 18.01 -9.67
N LYS A 60 25.76 17.67 -10.94
CA LYS A 60 25.35 18.51 -12.07
C LYS A 60 23.96 18.13 -12.57
N PRO A 61 23.16 19.05 -13.12
CA PRO A 61 21.92 18.71 -13.77
C PRO A 61 22.16 17.78 -14.96
N MET A 62 21.22 16.87 -15.20
CA MET A 62 21.26 15.93 -16.31
C MET A 62 20.23 16.31 -17.38
N SER A 63 20.52 15.99 -18.63
CA SER A 63 19.52 15.98 -19.70
C SER A 63 18.59 14.77 -19.54
N GLU A 64 17.39 14.84 -20.16
CA GLU A 64 16.46 13.69 -20.19
C GLU A 64 17.12 12.43 -20.76
N ARG A 65 17.95 12.59 -21.80
CA ARG A 65 18.71 11.49 -22.41
C ARG A 65 19.69 10.86 -21.42
N GLU A 66 20.45 11.67 -20.70
CA GLU A 66 21.42 11.19 -19.68
C GLU A 66 20.69 10.50 -18.53
N LEU A 67 19.58 11.08 -18.06
CA LEU A 67 18.75 10.48 -17.02
C LEU A 67 18.25 9.07 -17.43
N LEU A 68 17.65 8.95 -18.61
CA LEU A 68 17.14 7.67 -19.12
C LEU A 68 18.27 6.66 -19.36
N TYR A 69 19.43 7.11 -19.84
CA TYR A 69 20.60 6.24 -19.98
C TYR A 69 21.08 5.72 -18.61
N ASN A 70 21.25 6.60 -17.65
CA ASN A 70 21.69 6.23 -16.30
C ASN A 70 20.69 5.28 -15.63
N MET A 71 19.39 5.56 -15.77
CA MET A 71 18.34 4.67 -15.28
C MET A 71 18.38 3.29 -15.94
N ARG A 72 18.71 3.19 -17.24
CA ARG A 72 18.92 1.88 -17.91
C ARG A 72 20.12 1.14 -17.37
N VAL A 73 21.22 1.84 -17.10
CA VAL A 73 22.41 1.25 -16.47
C VAL A 73 22.07 0.71 -15.07
N THR A 74 21.37 1.49 -14.26
CA THR A 74 20.90 1.07 -12.93
C THR A 74 19.94 -0.12 -13.04
N ALA A 75 18.94 -0.04 -13.92
CA ALA A 75 17.98 -1.12 -14.17
C ALA A 75 18.65 -2.44 -14.57
N SER A 76 19.68 -2.39 -15.42
CA SER A 76 20.41 -3.58 -15.90
C SER A 76 21.13 -4.37 -14.81
N LYS A 77 21.33 -3.79 -13.62
CA LYS A 77 21.89 -4.46 -12.45
C LYS A 77 20.87 -5.36 -11.74
N ASN A 78 19.59 -5.19 -12.02
CA ASN A 78 18.51 -6.05 -11.51
C ASN A 78 18.37 -7.30 -12.37
N LYS A 79 18.25 -8.47 -11.73
CA LYS A 79 18.05 -9.76 -12.38
C LYS A 79 16.61 -10.22 -12.21
N VAL A 80 15.79 -10.08 -13.24
CA VAL A 80 14.39 -10.48 -13.19
C VAL A 80 14.24 -11.95 -13.57
N LEU A 81 14.12 -12.83 -12.57
CA LEU A 81 13.72 -14.22 -12.74
C LEU A 81 12.21 -14.38 -12.57
N THR A 82 11.67 -15.50 -13.06
CA THR A 82 10.27 -15.85 -12.78
C THR A 82 10.11 -16.12 -11.28
N SER A 83 9.31 -15.32 -10.61
CA SER A 83 9.11 -15.47 -9.16
C SER A 83 7.96 -16.42 -8.87
N LEU A 84 8.24 -17.47 -8.10
CA LEU A 84 7.27 -18.36 -7.50
C LEU A 84 7.37 -18.33 -5.96
N ILE A 85 7.80 -17.19 -5.42
CA ILE A 85 7.96 -16.95 -3.99
C ILE A 85 6.60 -16.81 -3.30
N GLY A 86 5.66 -16.12 -3.95
CA GLY A 86 4.33 -15.86 -3.39
C GLY A 86 4.36 -14.96 -2.17
N GLN A 87 3.82 -15.43 -1.06
CA GLN A 87 3.83 -14.72 0.22
C GLN A 87 3.15 -13.33 0.13
N GLY A 88 1.98 -13.29 -0.53
CA GLY A 88 1.19 -12.09 -0.71
C GLY A 88 1.55 -11.25 -1.95
N TYR A 89 2.55 -11.66 -2.74
CA TYR A 89 2.99 -10.97 -3.96
C TYR A 89 3.09 -11.96 -5.12
N TYR A 90 2.38 -11.68 -6.22
CA TYR A 90 2.22 -12.63 -7.33
C TYR A 90 2.39 -11.92 -8.67
N GLY A 91 2.97 -12.61 -9.64
CA GLY A 91 3.04 -12.10 -11.00
C GLY A 91 1.64 -12.01 -11.62
N THR A 92 1.34 -10.87 -12.22
CA THR A 92 0.08 -10.61 -12.92
C THR A 92 0.35 -10.06 -14.31
N VAL A 93 -0.65 -10.13 -15.17
CA VAL A 93 -0.59 -9.57 -16.54
C VAL A 93 -1.42 -8.29 -16.57
N THR A 94 -0.74 -7.15 -16.48
CA THR A 94 -1.41 -5.86 -16.65
C THR A 94 -1.90 -5.73 -18.11
N PRO A 95 -3.20 -5.58 -18.37
CA PRO A 95 -3.69 -5.35 -19.73
C PRO A 95 -3.04 -4.07 -20.30
N PRO A 96 -2.48 -4.11 -21.54
CA PRO A 96 -1.82 -2.94 -22.14
C PRO A 96 -2.69 -1.69 -22.16
N VAL A 97 -4.00 -1.86 -22.36
CA VAL A 97 -4.96 -0.76 -22.36
C VAL A 97 -5.06 -0.06 -21.00
N ILE A 98 -4.94 -0.81 -19.90
CA ILE A 98 -4.94 -0.27 -18.53
C ILE A 98 -3.56 0.35 -18.23
N GLN A 99 -2.48 -0.34 -18.56
CA GLN A 99 -1.13 0.18 -18.34
C GLN A 99 -0.96 1.58 -18.98
N ARG A 100 -1.28 1.68 -20.26
CA ARG A 100 -1.08 2.91 -21.04
C ARG A 100 -2.06 4.04 -20.67
N ASN A 101 -3.32 3.70 -20.36
CA ASN A 101 -4.36 4.71 -20.15
C ASN A 101 -4.64 5.01 -18.67
N ILE A 102 -4.04 4.29 -17.74
CA ILE A 102 -4.15 4.56 -16.29
C ILE A 102 -2.76 4.76 -15.67
N LEU A 103 -1.91 3.74 -15.65
CA LEU A 103 -0.61 3.80 -14.96
C LEU A 103 0.32 4.85 -15.56
N GLU A 104 0.36 4.95 -16.88
CA GLU A 104 1.23 5.86 -17.63
C GLU A 104 0.52 7.16 -18.03
N ASN A 105 -0.73 7.36 -17.64
CA ASN A 105 -1.53 8.51 -18.03
C ASN A 105 -1.57 9.59 -16.93
N PRO A 106 -1.05 10.81 -17.18
CA PRO A 106 -1.03 11.89 -16.19
C PRO A 106 -2.42 12.31 -15.71
N ALA A 107 -3.48 12.13 -16.49
CA ALA A 107 -4.85 12.37 -16.06
C ALA A 107 -5.23 11.52 -14.82
N TRP A 108 -4.60 10.37 -14.64
CA TRP A 108 -4.85 9.45 -13.55
C TRP A 108 -3.75 9.47 -12.48
N TYR A 109 -2.46 9.41 -12.85
CA TYR A 109 -1.39 9.33 -11.86
C TYR A 109 -1.12 10.66 -11.13
N THR A 110 -1.55 11.80 -11.68
CA THR A 110 -1.48 13.09 -10.96
C THR A 110 -2.67 13.31 -10.02
N ALA A 111 -3.59 12.35 -9.96
CA ALA A 111 -4.79 12.44 -9.16
C ALA A 111 -4.53 12.07 -7.70
N TYR A 112 -4.83 12.99 -6.80
CA TYR A 112 -4.78 12.76 -5.36
C TYR A 112 -6.10 12.15 -4.82
N THR A 113 -6.14 11.82 -3.53
CA THR A 113 -7.37 11.43 -2.84
C THR A 113 -8.50 12.41 -3.17
N PRO A 114 -9.67 11.94 -3.63
CA PRO A 114 -10.73 12.79 -4.15
C PRO A 114 -11.54 13.48 -3.03
N TYR A 115 -10.93 14.41 -2.31
CA TYR A 115 -11.58 15.18 -1.25
C TYR A 115 -12.67 16.12 -1.77
N GLN A 116 -12.48 16.65 -2.98
CA GLN A 116 -13.41 17.56 -3.66
C GLN A 116 -14.18 16.78 -4.72
N PRO A 117 -15.43 16.38 -4.42
CA PRO A 117 -16.23 15.58 -5.34
C PRO A 117 -16.54 16.31 -6.66
N GLU A 118 -16.58 17.63 -6.63
CA GLU A 118 -16.91 18.49 -7.78
C GLU A 118 -15.91 18.29 -8.94
N ILE A 119 -14.67 17.98 -8.63
CA ILE A 119 -13.59 17.84 -9.62
C ILE A 119 -13.07 16.40 -9.72
N SER A 120 -13.78 15.43 -9.15
CA SER A 120 -13.28 14.05 -9.00
C SER A 120 -14.36 12.99 -9.25
N GLN A 121 -15.40 13.30 -10.02
CA GLN A 121 -16.53 12.39 -10.23
C GLN A 121 -16.13 11.09 -10.93
N GLY A 122 -15.18 11.14 -11.86
CA GLY A 122 -14.69 9.97 -12.56
C GLY A 122 -13.86 9.05 -11.65
N ARG A 123 -12.95 9.62 -10.84
CA ARG A 123 -12.20 8.85 -9.84
C ARG A 123 -13.09 8.24 -8.77
N LEU A 124 -14.08 8.98 -8.30
CA LEU A 124 -15.06 8.49 -7.32
C LEU A 124 -15.87 7.32 -7.89
N GLU A 125 -16.25 7.37 -9.17
CA GLU A 125 -16.92 6.24 -9.84
C GLU A 125 -15.99 5.01 -9.90
N ALA A 126 -14.73 5.17 -10.30
CA ALA A 126 -13.77 4.07 -10.34
C ALA A 126 -13.51 3.47 -8.95
N LEU A 127 -13.44 4.29 -7.90
CA LEU A 127 -13.30 3.84 -6.51
C LEU A 127 -14.58 3.17 -5.98
N LEU A 128 -15.75 3.59 -6.41
CA LEU A 128 -17.01 2.89 -6.12
C LEU A 128 -17.04 1.49 -6.77
N ASN A 129 -16.54 1.37 -8.01
CA ASN A 129 -16.37 0.07 -8.66
C ASN A 129 -15.42 -0.83 -7.85
N PHE A 130 -14.32 -0.27 -7.30
CA PHE A 130 -13.43 -0.99 -6.40
C PHE A 130 -14.15 -1.50 -5.15
N GLN A 131 -14.92 -0.64 -4.47
CA GLN A 131 -15.70 -1.03 -3.29
C GLN A 131 -16.72 -2.14 -3.61
N THR A 132 -17.43 -1.99 -4.71
CA THR A 132 -18.41 -2.99 -5.16
C THR A 132 -17.74 -4.33 -5.45
N MET A 133 -16.61 -4.31 -6.16
CA MET A 133 -15.81 -5.50 -6.44
C MET A 133 -15.41 -6.23 -5.15
N ILE A 134 -14.91 -5.51 -4.16
CA ILE A 134 -14.47 -6.10 -2.90
C ILE A 134 -15.65 -6.62 -2.08
N SER A 135 -16.74 -5.87 -1.98
CA SER A 135 -17.95 -6.35 -1.30
C SER A 135 -18.48 -7.64 -1.93
N ASP A 136 -18.58 -7.70 -3.25
CA ASP A 136 -19.05 -8.89 -3.97
C ASP A 136 -18.12 -10.09 -3.78
N LEU A 137 -16.80 -9.89 -3.86
CA LEU A 137 -15.83 -10.98 -3.71
C LEU A 137 -15.79 -11.51 -2.28
N THR A 138 -15.87 -10.63 -1.27
CA THR A 138 -15.79 -11.01 0.14
C THR A 138 -17.13 -11.47 0.73
N GLY A 139 -18.25 -11.14 0.10
CA GLY A 139 -19.59 -11.40 0.62
C GLY A 139 -19.96 -10.54 1.83
N LEU A 140 -19.30 -9.36 1.98
CA LEU A 140 -19.56 -8.41 3.06
C LEU A 140 -20.17 -7.12 2.51
N GLU A 141 -21.04 -6.47 3.32
CA GLU A 141 -21.93 -5.42 2.83
C GLU A 141 -21.22 -4.10 2.49
N ILE A 142 -20.13 -3.77 3.18
CA ILE A 142 -19.42 -2.49 3.04
C ILE A 142 -17.94 -2.74 2.83
N ALA A 143 -17.37 -2.12 1.79
CA ALA A 143 -15.93 -2.05 1.57
C ALA A 143 -15.44 -0.60 1.52
N ASN A 144 -14.18 -0.36 1.90
CA ASN A 144 -13.54 0.93 1.75
C ASN A 144 -12.94 1.13 0.35
N ALA A 145 -12.52 2.37 0.06
CA ALA A 145 -11.93 2.74 -1.23
C ALA A 145 -10.40 2.54 -1.27
N SER A 146 -9.86 1.74 -0.47
CA SER A 146 -8.54 1.13 -0.30
C SER A 146 -7.85 1.45 1.04
N LEU A 147 -6.82 0.67 1.33
CA LEU A 147 -5.81 0.90 2.38
C LEU A 147 -4.41 0.84 1.75
N LEU A 148 -3.36 1.00 2.57
CA LEU A 148 -1.99 1.16 2.09
C LEU A 148 -1.39 -0.15 1.56
N ASP A 149 -1.48 -1.22 2.34
CA ASP A 149 -1.00 -2.56 2.04
C ASP A 149 -1.69 -3.61 2.92
N GLU A 150 -1.51 -4.89 2.64
CA GLU A 150 -2.16 -5.98 3.36
C GLU A 150 -1.79 -6.03 4.84
N SER A 151 -0.52 -5.85 5.16
CA SER A 151 -0.04 -5.91 6.55
C SER A 151 -0.62 -4.78 7.40
N THR A 152 -0.69 -3.57 6.82
CA THR A 152 -1.37 -2.43 7.45
C THR A 152 -2.86 -2.70 7.59
N ALA A 153 -3.51 -3.30 6.60
CA ALA A 153 -4.93 -3.66 6.65
C ALA A 153 -5.22 -4.70 7.75
N CYS A 154 -4.35 -5.69 7.94
CA CYS A 154 -4.44 -6.66 9.05
C CYS A 154 -4.34 -5.96 10.41
N ALA A 155 -3.39 -5.04 10.57
CA ALA A 155 -3.24 -4.28 11.81
C ALA A 155 -4.42 -3.32 12.08
N GLU A 156 -4.96 -2.69 11.04
CA GLU A 156 -6.19 -1.89 11.14
C GLU A 156 -7.42 -2.75 11.50
N ALA A 157 -7.50 -3.98 10.96
CA ALA A 157 -8.57 -4.91 11.30
C ALA A 157 -8.48 -5.36 12.76
N MET A 158 -7.28 -5.61 13.29
CA MET A 158 -7.06 -5.92 14.71
C MET A 158 -7.55 -4.77 15.62
N THR A 159 -7.15 -3.53 15.33
CA THR A 159 -7.57 -2.38 16.13
C THR A 159 -9.06 -2.08 15.98
N MET A 160 -9.62 -2.31 14.79
CA MET A 160 -11.07 -2.22 14.57
C MET A 160 -11.80 -3.31 15.35
N ALA A 161 -11.32 -4.54 15.34
CA ALA A 161 -11.89 -5.64 16.11
C ALA A 161 -11.92 -5.31 17.62
N GLN A 162 -10.84 -4.72 18.16
CA GLN A 162 -10.79 -4.27 19.55
C GLN A 162 -11.90 -3.24 19.86
N ARG A 163 -12.12 -2.28 18.94
CA ARG A 163 -13.14 -1.23 19.14
C ARG A 163 -14.58 -1.74 19.07
N VAL A 164 -14.86 -2.73 18.23
CA VAL A 164 -16.24 -3.21 18.00
C VAL A 164 -16.59 -4.46 18.80
N SER A 165 -15.59 -5.19 19.28
CA SER A 165 -15.78 -6.38 20.12
C SER A 165 -16.48 -6.01 21.43
N LYS A 166 -17.40 -6.87 21.85
CA LYS A 166 -18.03 -6.80 23.18
C LYS A 166 -17.31 -7.66 24.22
N SER A 167 -16.26 -8.38 23.83
CA SER A 167 -15.35 -9.08 24.73
C SER A 167 -14.52 -8.06 25.53
N LYS A 168 -14.23 -8.37 26.79
CA LYS A 168 -13.39 -7.55 27.67
C LYS A 168 -11.92 -8.00 27.69
N LYS A 169 -11.56 -8.93 26.82
CA LYS A 169 -10.22 -9.49 26.72
C LYS A 169 -9.27 -8.52 26.01
N THR A 170 -7.98 -8.70 26.23
CA THR A 170 -6.90 -7.85 25.66
C THR A 170 -6.04 -8.58 24.64
N ALA A 171 -6.22 -9.90 24.50
CA ALA A 171 -5.47 -10.71 23.55
C ALA A 171 -6.18 -10.82 22.20
N PHE A 172 -5.39 -10.87 21.13
CA PHE A 172 -5.81 -11.10 19.75
C PHE A 172 -5.08 -12.31 19.17
N PHE A 173 -5.82 -13.25 18.60
CA PHE A 173 -5.25 -14.45 17.98
C PHE A 173 -4.89 -14.20 16.53
N VAL A 174 -3.73 -14.69 16.11
CA VAL A 174 -3.23 -14.62 14.74
C VAL A 174 -2.89 -16.04 14.28
N ASP A 175 -3.52 -16.51 13.23
CA ASP A 175 -3.18 -17.76 12.58
C ASP A 175 -1.70 -17.77 12.17
N GLU A 176 -0.95 -18.77 12.56
CA GLU A 176 0.48 -18.94 12.21
C GLU A 176 0.72 -18.99 10.70
N ASN A 177 -0.33 -19.34 9.92
CA ASN A 177 -0.32 -19.32 8.46
C ASN A 177 -0.57 -17.92 7.84
N CYS A 178 -0.70 -16.87 8.64
CA CYS A 178 -0.62 -15.51 8.12
C CYS A 178 0.76 -15.26 7.51
N HIS A 179 0.81 -14.39 6.50
CA HIS A 179 2.11 -14.01 5.94
C HIS A 179 3.02 -13.39 7.01
N PRO A 180 4.32 -13.72 7.03
CA PRO A 180 5.24 -13.25 8.08
C PRO A 180 5.26 -11.73 8.26
N GLN A 181 5.15 -10.96 7.17
CA GLN A 181 5.07 -9.50 7.21
C GLN A 181 3.77 -9.02 7.89
N ASN A 182 2.64 -9.72 7.70
CA ASN A 182 1.37 -9.39 8.36
C ASN A 182 1.51 -9.56 9.88
N ILE A 183 2.09 -10.69 10.32
CA ILE A 183 2.35 -10.96 11.74
C ILE A 183 3.28 -9.90 12.34
N ALA A 184 4.36 -9.54 11.63
CA ALA A 184 5.32 -8.55 12.11
C ALA A 184 4.70 -7.16 12.31
N VAL A 185 3.91 -6.69 11.34
CA VAL A 185 3.23 -5.38 11.43
C VAL A 185 2.16 -5.39 12.51
N MET A 186 1.37 -6.46 12.64
CA MET A 186 0.39 -6.59 13.73
C MET A 186 1.06 -6.53 15.11
N LYS A 187 2.18 -7.24 15.32
CA LYS A 187 2.96 -7.17 16.57
C LYS A 187 3.46 -5.76 16.86
N THR A 188 3.97 -5.06 15.84
CA THR A 188 4.44 -3.67 15.96
C THR A 188 3.31 -2.73 16.37
N ARG A 189 2.14 -2.86 15.76
CA ARG A 189 0.97 -2.03 16.03
C ARG A 189 0.27 -2.38 17.35
N ALA A 190 0.35 -3.62 17.80
CA ALA A 190 -0.23 -4.12 19.05
C ALA A 190 0.51 -3.61 20.29
N LYS A 191 1.85 -3.56 20.23
CA LYS A 191 2.72 -3.24 21.36
C LYS A 191 2.36 -1.95 22.10
N PRO A 192 2.26 -0.77 21.43
CA PRO A 192 1.92 0.48 22.11
C PRO A 192 0.49 0.53 22.63
N LEU A 193 -0.39 -0.33 22.14
CA LEU A 193 -1.80 -0.41 22.56
C LEU A 193 -2.03 -1.45 23.67
N GLY A 194 -0.98 -2.13 24.13
CA GLY A 194 -1.08 -3.17 25.15
C GLY A 194 -1.89 -4.39 24.69
N ILE A 195 -1.97 -4.64 23.39
CA ILE A 195 -2.64 -5.83 22.84
C ILE A 195 -1.65 -7.00 22.87
N GLU A 196 -2.04 -8.08 23.51
CA GLU A 196 -1.30 -9.34 23.48
C GLU A 196 -1.56 -10.07 22.15
N ILE A 197 -0.50 -10.44 21.42
CA ILE A 197 -0.60 -11.20 20.18
C ILE A 197 -0.25 -12.66 20.44
N ILE A 198 -1.24 -13.55 20.22
CA ILE A 198 -1.07 -15.00 20.28
C ILE A 198 -0.97 -15.52 18.86
N VAL A 199 0.20 -16.04 18.47
CA VAL A 199 0.41 -16.65 17.15
C VAL A 199 0.49 -18.16 17.32
N ASP A 200 -0.48 -18.88 16.77
CA ASP A 200 -0.54 -20.35 16.91
C ASP A 200 -1.39 -20.96 15.76
N ALA A 201 -1.43 -22.28 15.70
CA ALA A 201 -2.31 -23.02 14.80
C ALA A 201 -3.78 -22.75 15.17
N PRO A 202 -4.69 -22.58 14.18
CA PRO A 202 -6.10 -22.28 14.44
C PRO A 202 -6.82 -23.25 15.37
N GLU A 203 -6.38 -24.52 15.43
CA GLU A 203 -6.91 -25.55 16.32
C GLU A 203 -6.66 -25.26 17.80
N ASN A 204 -5.62 -24.50 18.11
CA ASN A 204 -5.22 -24.15 19.47
C ASN A 204 -5.91 -22.88 19.99
N MET A 205 -6.73 -22.23 19.15
CA MET A 205 -7.40 -20.98 19.50
C MET A 205 -8.36 -21.15 20.69
N GLN A 206 -8.17 -20.34 21.72
CA GLN A 206 -9.06 -20.25 22.88
C GLN A 206 -10.00 -19.04 22.72
N ALA A 207 -11.17 -19.27 22.14
CA ALA A 207 -12.11 -18.20 21.78
C ALA A 207 -12.61 -17.37 22.98
N ASP A 208 -12.62 -17.95 24.17
CA ASP A 208 -13.03 -17.28 25.41
C ASP A 208 -11.93 -16.41 26.03
N ALA A 209 -10.67 -16.51 25.54
CA ALA A 209 -9.53 -15.75 26.05
C ALA A 209 -9.21 -14.48 25.24
N ILE A 210 -9.84 -14.27 24.10
CA ILE A 210 -9.49 -13.24 23.12
C ILE A 210 -10.65 -12.31 22.77
N PHE A 211 -10.34 -11.11 22.23
CA PHE A 211 -11.38 -10.21 21.70
C PHE A 211 -11.61 -10.39 20.19
N GLY A 212 -10.72 -11.10 19.49
CA GLY A 212 -10.84 -11.39 18.07
C GLY A 212 -9.70 -12.25 17.56
N ALA A 213 -9.86 -12.74 16.34
CA ALA A 213 -8.86 -13.55 15.66
C ALA A 213 -8.78 -13.20 14.17
N ILE A 214 -7.60 -13.42 13.56
CA ILE A 214 -7.38 -13.28 12.11
C ILE A 214 -6.85 -14.59 11.52
N PHE A 215 -7.41 -14.99 10.37
CA PHE A 215 -7.07 -16.20 9.63
C PHE A 215 -6.68 -15.84 8.21
N GLN A 216 -5.61 -16.45 7.67
CA GLN A 216 -5.15 -16.24 6.29
C GLN A 216 -5.79 -17.22 5.32
N TYR A 217 -6.31 -16.71 4.18
CA TYR A 217 -7.08 -17.52 3.23
C TYR A 217 -6.77 -17.15 1.76
N PRO A 218 -6.01 -17.98 1.03
CA PRO A 218 -5.22 -19.15 1.48
C PRO A 218 -4.09 -18.77 2.44
N GLY A 219 -3.67 -19.74 3.27
CA GLY A 219 -2.55 -19.57 4.18
C GLY A 219 -1.20 -19.41 3.46
N THR A 220 -0.18 -18.91 4.16
CA THR A 220 1.16 -18.66 3.58
C THR A 220 1.82 -19.93 3.04
N LEU A 221 1.48 -21.11 3.60
CA LEU A 221 1.97 -22.42 3.13
C LEU A 221 1.06 -23.05 2.07
N GLY A 222 -0.01 -22.37 1.68
CA GLY A 222 -0.95 -22.80 0.65
C GLY A 222 -2.27 -23.37 1.17
N THR A 223 -2.43 -23.55 2.48
CA THR A 223 -3.60 -24.19 3.11
C THR A 223 -4.90 -23.46 2.78
N VAL A 224 -5.88 -24.20 2.28
CA VAL A 224 -7.27 -23.78 2.11
C VAL A 224 -8.13 -24.48 3.16
N ARG A 225 -8.76 -23.72 4.05
CA ARG A 225 -9.48 -24.22 5.23
C ARG A 225 -10.84 -23.51 5.37
N ASP A 226 -11.85 -24.23 5.89
CA ASP A 226 -13.11 -23.63 6.34
C ASP A 226 -12.98 -23.08 7.77
N PHE A 227 -13.16 -21.78 7.93
CA PHE A 227 -13.10 -21.12 9.23
C PHE A 227 -14.47 -20.93 9.89
N THR A 228 -15.55 -21.45 9.30
CA THR A 228 -16.95 -21.26 9.77
C THR A 228 -17.11 -21.65 11.26
N SER A 229 -16.58 -22.79 11.67
CA SER A 229 -16.70 -23.27 13.07
C SER A 229 -15.91 -22.40 14.04
N LEU A 230 -14.71 -21.96 13.67
CA LEU A 230 -13.86 -21.09 14.48
C LEU A 230 -14.49 -19.70 14.66
N ILE A 231 -15.04 -19.14 13.58
CA ILE A 231 -15.74 -17.85 13.64
C ILE A 231 -17.01 -17.97 14.51
N SER A 232 -17.75 -19.06 14.38
CA SER A 232 -18.92 -19.31 15.24
C SER A 232 -18.53 -19.40 16.73
N ALA A 233 -17.40 -20.03 17.06
CA ALA A 233 -16.88 -20.07 18.41
C ALA A 233 -16.48 -18.68 18.94
N LEU A 234 -15.87 -17.83 18.10
CA LEU A 234 -15.59 -16.43 18.44
C LEU A 234 -16.87 -15.66 18.77
N HIS A 235 -17.90 -15.79 17.95
CA HIS A 235 -19.19 -15.12 18.15
C HIS A 235 -19.87 -15.55 19.45
N ALA A 236 -19.77 -16.82 19.84
CA ALA A 236 -20.31 -17.31 21.13
C ALA A 236 -19.68 -16.56 22.32
N HIS A 237 -18.43 -16.11 22.18
CA HIS A 237 -17.69 -15.34 23.18
C HIS A 237 -17.65 -13.82 22.90
N LYS A 238 -18.47 -13.33 21.94
CA LYS A 238 -18.56 -11.90 21.54
C LYS A 238 -17.25 -11.35 20.98
N ALA A 239 -16.39 -12.21 20.50
CA ALA A 239 -15.14 -11.88 19.81
C ALA A 239 -15.38 -11.74 18.30
N ILE A 240 -14.45 -11.08 17.61
CA ILE A 240 -14.54 -10.71 16.18
C ILE A 240 -13.72 -11.66 15.33
N GLY A 241 -14.32 -12.18 14.26
CA GLY A 241 -13.65 -13.00 13.26
C GLY A 241 -13.19 -12.18 12.05
N VAL A 242 -11.87 -12.16 11.80
CA VAL A 242 -11.25 -11.51 10.65
C VAL A 242 -10.68 -12.54 9.70
N VAL A 243 -10.89 -12.37 8.38
CA VAL A 243 -10.27 -13.20 7.35
C VAL A 243 -9.42 -12.33 6.44
N CYS A 244 -8.12 -12.66 6.34
CA CYS A 244 -7.21 -12.07 5.37
C CYS A 244 -7.24 -12.91 4.09
N ALA A 245 -7.86 -12.42 3.02
CA ALA A 245 -8.20 -13.21 1.85
C ALA A 245 -7.60 -12.66 0.54
N ASP A 246 -7.14 -13.58 -0.31
CA ASP A 246 -6.74 -13.28 -1.69
C ASP A 246 -7.98 -13.12 -2.58
N PRO A 247 -8.24 -11.93 -3.15
CA PRO A 247 -9.46 -11.69 -3.94
C PRO A 247 -9.54 -12.53 -5.21
N LEU A 248 -8.43 -12.97 -5.79
CA LEU A 248 -8.46 -13.86 -6.95
C LEU A 248 -8.86 -15.28 -6.54
N ALA A 249 -8.36 -15.77 -5.41
CA ALA A 249 -8.79 -17.05 -4.85
C ALA A 249 -10.30 -17.06 -4.54
N LEU A 250 -10.87 -15.94 -4.09
CA LEU A 250 -12.31 -15.80 -3.81
C LEU A 250 -13.19 -15.92 -5.06
N THR A 251 -12.66 -15.91 -6.26
CA THR A 251 -13.42 -16.24 -7.48
C THR A 251 -13.75 -17.73 -7.59
N LEU A 252 -13.03 -18.59 -6.86
CA LEU A 252 -13.21 -20.05 -6.81
C LEU A 252 -13.60 -20.57 -5.43
N LEU A 253 -13.19 -19.86 -4.37
CA LEU A 253 -13.32 -20.31 -2.99
C LEU A 253 -14.51 -19.63 -2.30
N LYS A 254 -15.11 -20.34 -1.33
CA LYS A 254 -16.14 -19.85 -0.42
C LYS A 254 -15.70 -18.53 0.19
N GLU A 255 -16.53 -17.51 0.10
CA GLU A 255 -16.20 -16.16 0.56
C GLU A 255 -16.24 -16.01 2.10
N PRO A 256 -15.48 -15.06 2.67
CA PRO A 256 -15.44 -14.79 4.11
C PRO A 256 -16.81 -14.50 4.72
N GLY A 257 -17.69 -13.77 3.99
CA GLY A 257 -19.04 -13.46 4.45
C GLY A 257 -19.90 -14.70 4.67
N GLU A 258 -19.83 -15.70 3.78
CA GLU A 258 -20.51 -16.99 3.93
C GLU A 258 -19.95 -17.83 5.09
N MET A 259 -18.65 -17.66 5.42
CA MET A 259 -18.05 -18.27 6.62
C MET A 259 -18.47 -17.57 7.90
N GLY A 260 -19.15 -16.43 7.82
CA GLY A 260 -19.59 -15.65 8.99
C GLY A 260 -18.59 -14.57 9.44
N ALA A 261 -17.53 -14.29 8.68
CA ALA A 261 -16.56 -13.27 9.03
C ALA A 261 -17.20 -11.90 9.30
N ASP A 262 -16.65 -11.17 10.24
CA ASP A 262 -17.06 -9.81 10.57
C ASP A 262 -16.30 -8.78 9.74
N ILE A 263 -15.03 -9.07 9.45
CA ILE A 263 -14.11 -8.23 8.70
C ILE A 263 -13.33 -9.12 7.73
N ALA A 264 -13.17 -8.64 6.50
CA ALA A 264 -12.23 -9.22 5.54
C ALA A 264 -11.23 -8.15 5.11
N VAL A 265 -9.96 -8.53 5.02
CA VAL A 265 -8.86 -7.70 4.54
C VAL A 265 -8.05 -8.46 3.50
N GLY A 266 -7.19 -7.78 2.77
CA GLY A 266 -6.32 -8.40 1.77
C GLY A 266 -5.70 -7.37 0.85
N ASN A 267 -5.12 -7.86 -0.26
CA ASN A 267 -4.42 -7.05 -1.24
C ASN A 267 -4.93 -7.33 -2.65
N THR A 268 -5.15 -6.28 -3.43
CA THR A 268 -5.63 -6.39 -4.83
C THR A 268 -4.50 -6.40 -5.86
N GLN A 269 -3.24 -6.60 -5.46
CA GLN A 269 -2.08 -6.60 -6.34
C GLN A 269 -2.25 -7.56 -7.53
N ARG A 270 -2.86 -8.73 -7.33
CA ARG A 270 -3.12 -9.73 -8.39
C ARG A 270 -4.08 -9.25 -9.48
N PHE A 271 -4.75 -8.13 -9.28
CA PHE A 271 -5.66 -7.54 -10.27
C PHE A 271 -4.91 -6.53 -11.14
N GLY A 272 -3.91 -7.02 -11.86
CA GLY A 272 -3.19 -6.29 -12.90
C GLY A 272 -2.14 -5.29 -12.40
N ILE A 273 -1.76 -5.30 -11.13
CA ILE A 273 -0.77 -4.37 -10.59
C ILE A 273 0.62 -5.05 -10.59
N PRO A 274 1.62 -4.45 -11.25
CA PRO A 274 2.97 -4.99 -11.24
C PRO A 274 3.56 -5.16 -9.84
N LEU A 275 4.50 -6.10 -9.67
CA LEU A 275 5.15 -6.38 -8.39
C LEU A 275 5.89 -5.17 -7.81
N GLY A 276 6.57 -4.37 -8.68
CA GLY A 276 7.21 -3.11 -8.31
C GLY A 276 8.14 -3.19 -7.10
N TYR A 277 8.81 -4.31 -6.88
CA TYR A 277 9.65 -4.58 -5.72
C TYR A 277 8.92 -4.39 -4.36
N GLY A 278 7.63 -4.65 -4.34
CA GLY A 278 6.81 -4.62 -3.13
C GLY A 278 5.77 -3.53 -3.05
N GLY A 279 5.65 -2.71 -4.07
CA GLY A 279 4.57 -1.73 -4.06
C GLY A 279 4.90 -0.40 -4.76
N PRO A 280 3.94 0.55 -4.61
CA PRO A 280 2.72 0.49 -3.79
C PRO A 280 1.68 -0.49 -4.33
N HIS A 281 0.81 -1.00 -3.46
CA HIS A 281 -0.33 -1.86 -3.80
C HIS A 281 -1.59 -1.37 -3.07
N ALA A 282 -2.78 -1.65 -3.62
CA ALA A 282 -4.03 -1.32 -2.96
C ALA A 282 -4.53 -2.50 -2.11
N ALA A 283 -4.44 -2.35 -0.80
CA ALA A 283 -5.15 -3.23 0.12
C ALA A 283 -6.62 -2.85 0.25
N TYR A 284 -7.42 -3.73 0.81
CA TYR A 284 -8.82 -3.51 1.07
C TYR A 284 -9.22 -3.91 2.48
N MET A 285 -10.34 -3.35 2.92
CA MET A 285 -11.09 -3.82 4.07
C MET A 285 -12.58 -3.83 3.71
N ALA A 286 -13.23 -4.95 3.99
CA ALA A 286 -14.68 -5.09 3.95
C ALA A 286 -15.21 -5.50 5.31
N THR A 287 -16.45 -5.11 5.64
CA THR A 287 -17.05 -5.41 6.93
C THR A 287 -18.57 -5.44 6.84
N ARG A 288 -19.21 -5.89 7.91
CA ARG A 288 -20.66 -5.83 8.08
C ARG A 288 -21.15 -4.39 8.20
N ASP A 289 -22.32 -4.08 7.72
CA ASP A 289 -22.90 -2.74 7.79
C ASP A 289 -22.94 -2.19 9.23
N ALA A 290 -23.14 -3.05 10.21
CA ALA A 290 -23.14 -2.68 11.63
C ALA A 290 -21.83 -2.02 12.09
N TYR A 291 -20.69 -2.29 11.45
CA TYR A 291 -19.36 -1.80 11.85
C TYR A 291 -18.82 -0.67 10.98
N LYS A 292 -19.54 -0.21 9.97
CA LYS A 292 -19.10 0.83 9.01
C LYS A 292 -18.57 2.11 9.67
N ARG A 293 -19.08 2.48 10.85
CA ARG A 293 -18.63 3.68 11.58
C ARG A 293 -17.27 3.52 12.27
N SER A 294 -16.75 2.30 12.36
CA SER A 294 -15.45 1.97 12.94
C SER A 294 -14.40 1.60 11.90
N MET A 295 -14.79 1.47 10.62
CA MET A 295 -13.91 1.09 9.53
C MET A 295 -12.94 2.23 9.17
N PRO A 296 -11.62 1.97 9.06
CA PRO A 296 -10.65 2.96 8.56
C PRO A 296 -10.74 3.13 7.04
N GLY A 297 -10.10 4.19 6.54
CA GLY A 297 -10.05 4.47 5.10
C GLY A 297 -11.28 5.19 4.57
N ARG A 298 -11.21 5.62 3.31
CA ARG A 298 -12.29 6.36 2.64
C ARG A 298 -13.44 5.45 2.26
N ILE A 299 -14.64 6.00 2.25
CA ILE A 299 -15.83 5.35 1.69
C ILE A 299 -16.44 6.33 0.69
N VAL A 300 -16.64 5.86 -0.53
CA VAL A 300 -17.39 6.58 -1.56
C VAL A 300 -18.87 6.19 -1.45
N GLY A 301 -19.73 7.18 -1.54
CA GLY A 301 -21.18 6.99 -1.52
C GLY A 301 -21.86 7.70 -2.66
N LEU A 302 -23.04 7.21 -3.02
CA LEU A 302 -23.93 7.84 -3.99
C LEU A 302 -24.71 8.95 -3.31
N SER A 303 -24.82 10.11 -3.97
CA SER A 303 -25.58 11.29 -3.57
C SER A 303 -26.31 11.86 -4.79
N ILE A 304 -26.85 13.03 -4.63
CA ILE A 304 -27.43 13.83 -5.73
C ILE A 304 -26.79 15.21 -5.75
N ASP A 305 -26.68 15.80 -6.95
CA ASP A 305 -26.24 17.18 -7.15
C ASP A 305 -27.39 18.19 -6.92
N SER A 306 -27.11 19.47 -7.10
CA SER A 306 -28.12 20.54 -6.96
C SER A 306 -29.25 20.48 -7.99
N HIS A 307 -29.08 19.72 -9.07
CA HIS A 307 -30.07 19.52 -10.14
C HIS A 307 -30.80 18.17 -10.01
N GLY A 308 -30.54 17.38 -8.97
CA GLY A 308 -31.13 16.06 -8.75
C GLY A 308 -30.47 14.92 -9.50
N ASN A 309 -29.34 15.15 -10.19
CA ASN A 309 -28.61 14.08 -10.88
C ASN A 309 -27.78 13.25 -9.88
N LYS A 310 -27.50 11.99 -10.23
CA LYS A 310 -26.61 11.14 -9.45
C LYS A 310 -25.19 11.74 -9.39
N ALA A 311 -24.64 11.83 -8.20
CA ALA A 311 -23.30 12.33 -7.93
C ALA A 311 -22.63 11.48 -6.88
N TYR A 312 -21.30 11.41 -6.91
CA TYR A 312 -20.50 10.66 -5.95
C TYR A 312 -19.84 11.62 -4.95
N ARG A 313 -19.66 11.14 -3.73
CA ARG A 313 -18.96 11.90 -2.67
C ARG A 313 -18.32 10.95 -1.66
N LEU A 314 -17.40 11.47 -0.84
CA LEU A 314 -16.93 10.74 0.33
C LEU A 314 -18.04 10.70 1.40
N ALA A 315 -18.26 9.52 1.97
CA ALA A 315 -19.29 9.24 2.96
C ALA A 315 -18.67 8.96 4.34
N LEU A 316 -19.42 9.22 5.41
CA LEU A 316 -19.04 8.95 6.80
C LEU A 316 -17.69 9.56 7.21
N GLN A 317 -17.34 10.75 6.71
CA GLN A 317 -16.05 11.42 6.94
C GLN A 317 -15.79 11.76 8.41
N THR A 318 -16.84 11.83 9.24
CA THR A 318 -16.72 12.18 10.67
C THR A 318 -15.88 11.21 11.50
N ARG A 319 -15.52 10.04 10.98
CA ARG A 319 -14.62 9.08 11.63
C ARG A 319 -13.14 9.27 11.24
N GLU A 320 -12.85 10.17 10.29
CA GLU A 320 -11.53 10.34 9.70
C GLU A 320 -10.67 11.38 10.44
N GLN A 321 -9.35 11.27 10.31
CA GLN A 321 -8.38 12.03 11.08
C GLN A 321 -8.44 13.55 10.82
N HIS A 322 -8.79 13.98 9.60
CA HIS A 322 -8.90 15.41 9.25
C HIS A 322 -10.10 16.11 9.94
N ILE A 323 -11.04 15.33 10.49
CA ILE A 323 -12.19 15.86 11.27
C ILE A 323 -12.01 15.56 12.76
N ARG A 324 -11.67 14.31 13.11
CA ARG A 324 -11.66 13.86 14.51
C ARG A 324 -10.30 13.96 15.21
N ARG A 325 -9.22 14.21 14.46
CA ARG A 325 -7.86 14.35 15.00
C ARG A 325 -7.48 13.14 15.88
N GLU A 326 -7.15 13.34 17.16
CA GLU A 326 -6.82 12.28 18.13
C GLU A 326 -7.96 11.29 18.41
N LYS A 327 -9.19 11.63 18.07
CA LYS A 327 -10.36 10.72 18.22
C LYS A 327 -10.70 9.95 16.94
N ALA A 328 -9.85 10.02 15.92
CA ALA A 328 -10.04 9.29 14.68
C ALA A 328 -9.86 7.77 14.85
N THR A 329 -10.41 7.01 13.93
CA THR A 329 -10.28 5.54 13.94
C THR A 329 -8.88 5.08 13.55
N SER A 330 -8.14 5.90 12.80
CA SER A 330 -6.79 5.63 12.29
C SER A 330 -6.13 6.93 11.84
N ASN A 331 -4.80 6.93 11.66
CA ASN A 331 -4.06 8.02 11.03
C ASN A 331 -4.07 7.95 9.49
N VAL A 332 -4.71 6.98 8.89
CA VAL A 332 -4.78 6.83 7.42
C VAL A 332 -5.32 8.11 6.79
N CYS A 333 -4.46 8.77 6.02
CA CYS A 333 -4.76 10.00 5.30
C CYS A 333 -4.93 9.72 3.80
N THR A 334 -3.90 9.13 3.20
CA THR A 334 -3.84 8.80 1.78
C THR A 334 -4.10 7.31 1.59
N ALA A 335 -5.02 6.98 0.69
CA ALA A 335 -5.23 5.62 0.20
C ALA A 335 -4.46 5.42 -1.11
N GLN A 336 -4.33 4.18 -1.56
CA GLN A 336 -3.69 3.83 -2.83
C GLN A 336 -4.68 4.02 -4.01
N ALA A 337 -5.07 5.27 -4.28
CA ALA A 337 -6.14 5.58 -5.22
C ALA A 337 -5.87 5.05 -6.64
N LEU A 338 -4.70 5.34 -7.23
CA LEU A 338 -4.35 4.90 -8.58
C LEU A 338 -4.39 3.38 -8.72
N LEU A 339 -3.87 2.66 -7.74
CA LEU A 339 -3.79 1.19 -7.79
C LEU A 339 -5.15 0.54 -7.53
N ALA A 340 -6.00 1.15 -6.70
CA ALA A 340 -7.39 0.73 -6.55
C ALA A 340 -8.18 0.93 -7.85
N VAL A 341 -7.96 2.05 -8.55
CA VAL A 341 -8.51 2.31 -9.87
C VAL A 341 -8.03 1.25 -10.87
N MET A 342 -6.74 0.94 -10.92
CA MET A 342 -6.21 -0.13 -11.79
C MET A 342 -6.85 -1.48 -11.51
N ALA A 343 -6.95 -1.87 -10.24
CA ALA A 343 -7.57 -3.13 -9.84
C ALA A 343 -9.06 -3.20 -10.22
N SER A 344 -9.80 -2.11 -10.05
CA SER A 344 -11.20 -2.05 -10.46
C SER A 344 -11.35 -2.17 -11.98
N PHE A 345 -10.50 -1.51 -12.75
CA PHE A 345 -10.51 -1.63 -14.22
C PHE A 345 -10.08 -3.01 -14.71
N TYR A 346 -9.16 -3.68 -14.01
CA TYR A 346 -8.83 -5.07 -14.29
C TYR A 346 -10.05 -5.97 -14.15
N ALA A 347 -10.83 -5.79 -13.08
CA ALA A 347 -12.08 -6.54 -12.89
C ALA A 347 -13.15 -6.20 -13.93
N VAL A 348 -13.27 -4.92 -14.32
CA VAL A 348 -14.19 -4.49 -15.39
C VAL A 348 -13.78 -5.12 -16.73
N PHE A 349 -12.48 -5.13 -17.04
CA PHE A 349 -11.95 -5.66 -18.31
C PHE A 349 -12.15 -7.18 -18.44
N HIS A 350 -11.84 -7.94 -17.39
CA HIS A 350 -11.95 -9.39 -17.39
C HIS A 350 -13.37 -9.89 -17.10
N GLY A 351 -14.12 -9.16 -16.29
CA GLY A 351 -15.41 -9.59 -15.77
C GLY A 351 -15.33 -10.84 -14.89
N PRO A 352 -16.46 -11.31 -14.33
CA PRO A 352 -16.47 -12.45 -13.42
C PRO A 352 -15.95 -13.75 -14.09
N GLU A 353 -16.30 -13.99 -15.35
CA GLU A 353 -15.89 -15.19 -16.09
C GLU A 353 -14.39 -15.17 -16.38
N GLY A 354 -13.83 -14.02 -16.78
CA GLY A 354 -12.39 -13.87 -17.04
C GLY A 354 -11.55 -14.05 -15.78
N LEU A 355 -11.94 -13.45 -14.67
CA LEU A 355 -11.27 -13.63 -13.39
C LEU A 355 -11.30 -15.10 -12.94
N LYS A 356 -12.47 -15.74 -13.05
CA LYS A 356 -12.63 -17.18 -12.76
C LYS A 356 -11.74 -18.05 -13.63
N ALA A 357 -11.67 -17.75 -14.93
CA ALA A 357 -10.81 -18.49 -15.87
C ALA A 357 -9.32 -18.35 -15.53
N ILE A 358 -8.87 -17.13 -15.14
CA ILE A 358 -7.51 -16.89 -14.67
C ILE A 358 -7.21 -17.74 -13.42
N ALA A 359 -8.06 -17.67 -12.41
CA ALA A 359 -7.91 -18.44 -11.18
C ALA A 359 -7.90 -19.96 -11.44
N GLN A 360 -8.81 -20.46 -12.26
CA GLN A 360 -8.86 -21.87 -12.65
C GLN A 360 -7.59 -22.32 -13.37
N ARG A 361 -7.06 -21.50 -14.27
CA ARG A 361 -5.82 -21.80 -14.98
C ARG A 361 -4.64 -21.92 -14.01
N ILE A 362 -4.53 -21.01 -13.05
CA ILE A 362 -3.49 -21.03 -12.02
C ILE A 362 -3.61 -22.31 -11.18
N HIS A 363 -4.81 -22.58 -10.66
CA HIS A 363 -5.07 -23.77 -9.85
C HIS A 363 -4.73 -25.08 -10.58
N ARG A 364 -5.16 -25.23 -11.85
CA ARG A 364 -4.85 -26.43 -12.65
C ARG A 364 -3.35 -26.64 -12.82
N LYS A 365 -2.58 -25.56 -12.97
CA LYS A 365 -1.11 -25.64 -13.05
C LYS A 365 -0.48 -26.04 -11.72
N ALA A 366 -1.00 -25.52 -10.61
CA ALA A 366 -0.56 -25.92 -9.27
C ALA A 366 -0.82 -27.41 -9.01
N VAL A 367 -1.99 -27.92 -9.39
CA VAL A 367 -2.33 -29.35 -9.26
C VAL A 367 -1.42 -30.22 -10.11
N ARG A 368 -1.12 -29.82 -11.36
CA ARG A 368 -0.17 -30.57 -12.22
C ARG A 368 1.23 -30.59 -11.64
N LEU A 369 1.70 -29.42 -11.16
CA LEU A 369 3.02 -29.33 -10.52
C LEU A 369 3.11 -30.27 -9.32
N ALA A 370 2.12 -30.20 -8.43
CA ALA A 370 2.03 -31.06 -7.24
C ALA A 370 2.06 -32.55 -7.62
N LYS A 371 1.20 -32.95 -8.57
CA LYS A 371 1.14 -34.35 -9.02
C LYS A 371 2.47 -34.86 -9.57
N GLY A 372 3.17 -34.04 -10.37
CA GLY A 372 4.48 -34.44 -10.89
C GLY A 372 5.55 -34.59 -9.80
N LEU A 373 5.47 -33.79 -8.74
CA LEU A 373 6.35 -33.93 -7.56
C LEU A 373 5.99 -35.16 -6.72
N GLU A 374 4.71 -35.41 -6.49
CA GLU A 374 4.20 -36.58 -5.76
C GLU A 374 4.58 -37.89 -6.47
N GLU A 375 4.43 -37.98 -7.79
CA GLU A 375 4.82 -39.13 -8.62
C GLU A 375 6.33 -39.37 -8.59
N ALA A 376 7.14 -38.35 -8.34
CA ALA A 376 8.58 -38.45 -8.13
C ALA A 376 8.99 -38.77 -6.68
N GLY A 377 8.03 -38.98 -5.78
CA GLY A 377 8.24 -39.38 -4.39
C GLY A 377 8.42 -38.22 -3.40
N PHE A 378 8.16 -36.98 -3.79
CA PHE A 378 8.17 -35.86 -2.86
C PHE A 378 6.83 -35.73 -2.10
N THR A 379 6.90 -35.36 -0.83
CA THR A 379 5.70 -35.02 -0.05
C THR A 379 5.29 -33.59 -0.33
N VAL A 380 4.08 -33.42 -0.87
CA VAL A 380 3.48 -32.10 -1.17
C VAL A 380 2.41 -31.79 -0.14
N GLU A 381 2.50 -30.61 0.47
CA GLU A 381 1.59 -30.07 1.47
C GLU A 381 1.05 -28.69 1.01
N PRO A 382 -0.13 -28.30 1.46
CA PRO A 382 -1.21 -29.11 2.05
C PRO A 382 -1.96 -29.93 1.00
N GLU A 383 -2.85 -30.83 1.43
CA GLU A 383 -3.73 -31.56 0.50
C GLU A 383 -4.69 -30.62 -0.26
N ALA A 384 -5.26 -29.65 0.47
CA ALA A 384 -6.16 -28.64 -0.09
C ALA A 384 -5.42 -27.31 -0.26
N PHE A 385 -5.26 -26.88 -1.50
CA PHE A 385 -4.56 -25.64 -1.87
C PHE A 385 -5.23 -24.96 -3.07
N PHE A 386 -4.92 -23.67 -3.27
CA PHE A 386 -5.33 -22.92 -4.45
C PHE A 386 -4.19 -22.86 -5.49
N ASP A 387 -3.14 -22.12 -5.21
CA ASP A 387 -2.04 -21.82 -6.13
C ASP A 387 -0.65 -22.06 -5.52
N THR A 388 -0.60 -22.24 -4.22
CA THR A 388 0.63 -22.37 -3.44
C THR A 388 0.71 -23.78 -2.85
N ILE A 389 1.88 -24.41 -3.02
CA ILE A 389 2.23 -25.69 -2.42
C ILE A 389 3.53 -25.57 -1.64
N THR A 390 3.69 -26.40 -0.65
CA THR A 390 4.93 -26.54 0.14
C THR A 390 5.39 -27.98 0.01
N VAL A 391 6.67 -28.17 -0.30
CA VAL A 391 7.26 -29.50 -0.59
C VAL A 391 8.32 -29.80 0.45
N GLU A 392 8.18 -30.93 1.13
CA GLU A 392 9.22 -31.45 2.03
C GLU A 392 10.38 -32.02 1.20
N VAL A 393 11.59 -31.51 1.40
CA VAL A 393 12.79 -31.84 0.63
C VAL A 393 14.00 -32.16 1.51
N GLY A 394 13.89 -32.03 2.82
CA GLY A 394 14.95 -32.31 3.77
C GLY A 394 16.24 -31.53 3.44
N LEU A 395 17.35 -32.23 3.46
CA LEU A 395 18.68 -31.65 3.18
C LEU A 395 18.87 -31.14 1.74
N LEU A 396 17.98 -31.48 0.82
CA LEU A 396 18.05 -31.04 -0.58
C LEU A 396 17.62 -29.60 -0.80
N GLN A 397 17.04 -28.92 0.21
CA GLN A 397 16.49 -27.56 0.07
C GLN A 397 17.46 -26.61 -0.64
N LYS A 398 18.68 -26.47 -0.13
CA LYS A 398 19.68 -25.54 -0.70
C LYS A 398 20.08 -25.91 -2.14
N THR A 399 20.13 -27.21 -2.46
CA THR A 399 20.45 -27.71 -3.79
C THR A 399 19.35 -27.38 -4.78
N ILE A 400 18.09 -27.64 -4.41
CA ILE A 400 16.91 -27.34 -5.22
C ILE A 400 16.78 -25.83 -5.44
N MET A 401 16.95 -25.02 -4.40
CA MET A 401 16.89 -23.56 -4.51
C MET A 401 17.94 -23.01 -5.51
N LYS A 402 19.17 -23.52 -5.45
CA LYS A 402 20.22 -23.13 -6.40
C LYS A 402 19.94 -23.63 -7.82
N ALA A 403 19.37 -24.83 -7.95
CA ALA A 403 18.98 -25.38 -9.25
C ALA A 403 17.85 -24.54 -9.87
N ALA A 404 16.84 -24.15 -9.09
CA ALA A 404 15.74 -23.29 -9.53
C ALA A 404 16.24 -21.94 -10.07
N VAL A 405 17.20 -21.30 -9.40
CA VAL A 405 17.80 -20.05 -9.89
C VAL A 405 18.52 -20.28 -11.24
N ARG A 406 19.21 -21.41 -11.44
CA ARG A 406 19.83 -21.75 -12.73
C ARG A 406 18.81 -21.97 -13.84
N GLU A 407 17.64 -22.51 -13.49
CA GLU A 407 16.49 -22.68 -14.38
C GLU A 407 15.70 -21.38 -14.61
N GLY A 408 16.13 -20.24 -14.04
CA GLY A 408 15.50 -18.94 -14.20
C GLY A 408 14.27 -18.71 -13.30
N VAL A 409 14.15 -19.45 -12.19
CA VAL A 409 12.99 -19.41 -11.29
C VAL A 409 13.44 -19.14 -9.85
N ASN A 410 12.72 -18.27 -9.14
CA ASN A 410 12.87 -18.08 -7.71
C ASN A 410 11.78 -18.84 -6.95
N LEU A 411 12.19 -19.71 -6.04
CA LEU A 411 11.33 -20.42 -5.09
C LEU A 411 11.51 -19.81 -3.70
N ARG A 412 10.70 -20.24 -2.73
CA ARG A 412 10.76 -19.79 -1.35
C ARG A 412 11.27 -20.88 -0.41
N ALA A 413 12.31 -20.60 0.36
CA ALA A 413 12.71 -21.47 1.46
C ALA A 413 11.69 -21.36 2.61
N VAL A 414 11.22 -22.49 3.12
CA VAL A 414 10.32 -22.59 4.27
C VAL A 414 11.02 -23.42 5.34
N GLY A 415 11.35 -22.77 6.45
CA GLY A 415 12.23 -23.38 7.45
C GLY A 415 13.55 -23.84 6.83
N THR A 416 14.03 -24.99 7.26
CA THR A 416 15.32 -25.57 6.81
C THR A 416 15.17 -26.77 5.88
N THR A 417 13.95 -27.31 5.74
CA THR A 417 13.70 -28.60 5.04
C THR A 417 12.63 -28.51 3.96
N LYS A 418 11.90 -27.40 3.84
CA LYS A 418 10.79 -27.29 2.88
C LYS A 418 11.00 -26.19 1.85
N VAL A 419 10.36 -26.33 0.70
CA VAL A 419 10.33 -25.35 -0.39
C VAL A 419 8.89 -24.95 -0.68
N GLY A 420 8.57 -23.66 -0.60
CA GLY A 420 7.30 -23.09 -1.01
C GLY A 420 7.33 -22.70 -2.49
N ILE A 421 6.24 -22.98 -3.20
CA ILE A 421 6.09 -22.72 -4.64
C ILE A 421 4.70 -22.13 -4.87
N SER A 422 4.65 -20.86 -5.28
CA SER A 422 3.38 -20.16 -5.54
C SER A 422 3.28 -19.85 -7.03
N LEU A 423 2.25 -20.38 -7.67
CA LEU A 423 1.97 -20.14 -9.08
C LEU A 423 1.09 -18.89 -9.25
N ASP A 424 1.16 -18.28 -10.42
CA ASP A 424 0.48 -17.03 -10.71
C ASP A 424 0.00 -16.95 -12.17
N GLU A 425 -0.58 -15.80 -12.53
CA GLU A 425 -1.08 -15.56 -13.88
C GLU A 425 0.01 -15.65 -14.94
N ARG A 426 1.25 -15.31 -14.61
CA ARG A 426 2.40 -15.33 -15.51
C ARG A 426 3.03 -16.70 -15.67
N THR A 427 2.68 -17.66 -14.82
CA THR A 427 3.17 -19.04 -14.90
C THR A 427 2.83 -19.66 -16.23
N ARG A 428 3.84 -20.17 -16.95
CA ARG A 428 3.74 -20.84 -18.23
C ARG A 428 4.09 -22.33 -18.09
N ARG A 429 3.94 -23.08 -19.17
CA ARG A 429 4.35 -24.48 -19.27
C ARG A 429 5.84 -24.64 -18.96
N GLU A 430 6.67 -23.84 -19.59
CA GLU A 430 8.12 -23.83 -19.41
C GLU A 430 8.53 -23.57 -17.96
N THR A 431 7.74 -22.76 -17.24
CA THR A 431 7.96 -22.49 -15.81
C THR A 431 7.73 -23.74 -14.96
N THR A 432 6.66 -24.48 -15.20
CA THR A 432 6.36 -25.75 -14.50
C THR A 432 7.46 -26.78 -14.78
N GLU A 433 7.89 -26.89 -16.04
CA GLU A 433 8.98 -27.79 -16.46
C GLU A 433 10.32 -27.40 -15.81
N ALA A 434 10.62 -26.10 -15.70
CA ALA A 434 11.82 -25.61 -15.04
C ALA A 434 11.84 -25.97 -13.53
N VAL A 435 10.67 -25.87 -12.86
CA VAL A 435 10.56 -26.32 -11.47
C VAL A 435 10.83 -27.81 -11.35
N TRP A 436 10.23 -28.66 -12.18
CA TRP A 436 10.51 -30.11 -12.16
C TRP A 436 11.99 -30.40 -12.36
N ARG A 437 12.66 -29.76 -13.35
CA ARG A 437 14.12 -29.91 -13.53
C ARG A 437 14.92 -29.49 -12.32
N ALA A 438 14.50 -28.44 -11.62
CA ALA A 438 15.16 -28.02 -10.37
C ALA A 438 15.08 -29.09 -9.27
N PHE A 439 14.02 -29.91 -9.28
CA PHE A 439 13.83 -31.05 -8.39
C PHE A 439 14.49 -32.36 -8.96
N GLY A 440 15.18 -32.27 -10.09
CA GLY A 440 15.82 -33.44 -10.74
C GLY A 440 14.84 -34.33 -11.53
N ILE A 441 13.69 -33.80 -11.91
CA ILE A 441 12.64 -34.55 -12.60
C ILE A 441 12.62 -34.13 -14.08
N GLU A 442 12.91 -35.08 -14.97
CA GLU A 442 12.80 -34.90 -16.42
C GLU A 442 11.35 -35.20 -16.87
N ARG A 443 10.53 -34.16 -16.89
CA ARG A 443 9.12 -34.25 -17.27
C ARG A 443 8.69 -33.07 -18.15
N LYS A 444 7.81 -33.38 -19.10
CA LYS A 444 7.08 -32.36 -19.89
C LYS A 444 5.70 -32.14 -19.33
N ASP A 445 5.23 -30.87 -19.35
CA ASP A 445 3.86 -30.56 -19.00
C ASP A 445 2.92 -31.04 -20.10
N ASP A 446 2.14 -32.08 -19.81
CA ASP A 446 1.24 -32.76 -20.74
C ASP A 446 -0.09 -32.00 -20.96
N ASN A 447 -0.34 -30.90 -20.23
CA ASN A 447 -1.57 -30.14 -20.21
C ASN A 447 -2.83 -30.94 -19.79
N LEU A 448 -2.69 -32.11 -19.18
CA LEU A 448 -3.83 -32.88 -18.68
C LEU A 448 -4.53 -32.14 -17.56
N ASN A 449 -5.86 -32.23 -17.55
CA ASN A 449 -6.66 -31.74 -16.43
C ASN A 449 -6.71 -32.82 -15.35
N HIS A 450 -6.45 -32.40 -14.12
CA HIS A 450 -6.61 -33.21 -12.93
C HIS A 450 -7.77 -32.67 -12.10
N GLU A 451 -8.27 -33.48 -11.17
CA GLU A 451 -9.28 -33.03 -10.20
C GLU A 451 -8.75 -31.87 -9.36
N TYR A 452 -9.65 -30.95 -9.00
CA TYR A 452 -9.30 -29.86 -8.11
C TYR A 452 -8.84 -30.37 -6.75
N ARG A 453 -7.86 -29.69 -6.18
CA ARG A 453 -7.38 -29.92 -4.81
C ARG A 453 -8.10 -29.04 -3.78
N VAL A 454 -9.22 -28.46 -4.15
CA VAL A 454 -10.09 -27.71 -3.26
C VAL A 454 -11.30 -28.58 -2.92
N PRO A 455 -11.59 -28.83 -1.63
CA PRO A 455 -12.80 -29.56 -1.23
C PRO A 455 -14.07 -28.91 -1.80
N THR A 456 -15.01 -29.71 -2.28
CA THR A 456 -16.25 -29.22 -2.89
C THR A 456 -17.05 -28.28 -1.96
N ALA A 457 -16.98 -28.51 -0.65
CA ALA A 457 -17.64 -27.66 0.35
C ALA A 457 -17.04 -26.25 0.41
N LEU A 458 -15.78 -26.08 0.00
CA LEU A 458 -15.06 -24.80 -0.04
C LEU A 458 -15.07 -24.14 -1.43
N LEU A 459 -15.69 -24.74 -2.42
CA LEU A 459 -15.90 -24.09 -3.72
C LEU A 459 -16.99 -23.03 -3.60
N ARG A 460 -16.75 -21.88 -4.21
CA ARG A 460 -17.70 -20.77 -4.25
C ARG A 460 -18.99 -21.17 -4.98
N LYS A 461 -20.13 -20.88 -4.37
CA LYS A 461 -21.46 -21.14 -4.91
C LYS A 461 -22.21 -19.87 -5.29
N THR A 462 -21.85 -18.75 -4.70
CA THR A 462 -22.50 -17.46 -4.92
C THR A 462 -21.97 -16.77 -6.17
N SER A 463 -22.84 -16.01 -6.83
CA SER A 463 -22.44 -15.09 -7.91
C SER A 463 -21.70 -13.88 -7.32
N TYR A 464 -20.91 -13.20 -8.14
CA TYR A 464 -20.19 -11.98 -7.81
C TYR A 464 -20.04 -11.12 -9.06
N LEU A 465 -19.75 -9.83 -8.88
CA LEU A 465 -19.59 -8.85 -9.95
C LEU A 465 -20.83 -8.82 -10.87
N ASN A 466 -22.02 -8.80 -10.27
CA ASN A 466 -23.29 -8.86 -11.00
C ASN A 466 -23.70 -7.51 -11.62
N HIS A 467 -23.05 -6.40 -11.25
CA HIS A 467 -23.34 -5.07 -11.80
C HIS A 467 -22.91 -4.96 -13.26
N ASP A 468 -23.70 -4.25 -14.07
CA ASP A 468 -23.49 -4.09 -15.50
C ASP A 468 -22.07 -3.63 -15.87
N VAL A 469 -21.43 -2.80 -15.04
CA VAL A 469 -20.07 -2.30 -15.28
C VAL A 469 -19.03 -3.42 -15.45
N PHE A 470 -19.23 -4.57 -14.82
CA PHE A 470 -18.36 -5.75 -14.94
C PHE A 470 -18.70 -6.66 -16.11
N HIS A 471 -19.77 -6.35 -16.88
CA HIS A 471 -20.21 -7.06 -18.07
C HIS A 471 -20.09 -6.24 -19.36
N MET A 472 -19.86 -4.93 -19.20
CA MET A 472 -19.60 -3.98 -20.27
C MET A 472 -18.09 -3.67 -20.37
N ASN A 473 -17.70 -2.96 -21.43
CA ASN A 473 -16.33 -2.44 -21.59
C ASN A 473 -15.21 -3.52 -21.60
N ARG A 474 -15.51 -4.70 -22.10
CA ARG A 474 -14.57 -5.83 -22.21
C ARG A 474 -13.74 -5.80 -23.50
N ALA A 475 -14.19 -5.12 -24.53
CA ALA A 475 -13.39 -4.86 -25.72
C ALA A 475 -12.41 -3.70 -25.44
N GLU A 476 -11.21 -3.76 -26.01
CA GLU A 476 -10.15 -2.74 -25.79
C GLU A 476 -10.64 -1.32 -26.06
N THR A 477 -11.38 -1.13 -27.19
CA THR A 477 -11.91 0.19 -27.58
C THR A 477 -13.01 0.67 -26.62
N GLU A 478 -13.86 -0.21 -26.14
CA GLU A 478 -14.89 0.13 -25.14
C GLU A 478 -14.26 0.52 -23.81
N MET A 479 -13.27 -0.25 -23.38
CA MET A 479 -12.51 0.03 -22.15
C MET A 479 -11.80 1.39 -22.24
N MET A 480 -11.16 1.68 -23.39
CA MET A 480 -10.49 2.96 -23.62
C MET A 480 -11.47 4.14 -23.54
N ARG A 481 -12.66 4.00 -24.15
CA ARG A 481 -13.71 5.02 -24.09
C ARG A 481 -14.28 5.19 -22.69
N TYR A 482 -14.41 4.10 -21.93
CA TYR A 482 -14.87 4.15 -20.55
C TYR A 482 -13.87 4.93 -19.67
N MET A 483 -12.59 4.54 -19.70
CA MET A 483 -11.54 5.23 -18.95
C MET A 483 -11.45 6.72 -19.32
N ARG A 484 -11.54 7.04 -20.62
CA ARG A 484 -11.54 8.42 -21.11
C ARG A 484 -12.74 9.22 -20.60
N ARG A 485 -13.93 8.65 -20.66
CA ARG A 485 -15.16 9.29 -20.16
C ARG A 485 -15.06 9.64 -18.67
N LEU A 486 -14.45 8.77 -17.88
CA LEU A 486 -14.22 9.05 -16.45
C LEU A 486 -13.17 10.14 -16.27
N ALA A 487 -12.05 10.05 -16.95
CA ALA A 487 -10.99 11.06 -16.86
C ALA A 487 -11.48 12.47 -17.23
N ASP A 488 -12.36 12.59 -18.21
CA ASP A 488 -12.89 13.87 -18.68
C ASP A 488 -13.88 14.54 -17.70
N ARG A 489 -14.34 13.80 -16.68
CA ARG A 489 -15.18 14.33 -15.60
C ARG A 489 -14.36 14.93 -14.45
N ASP A 490 -13.05 14.79 -14.50
CA ASP A 490 -12.14 15.21 -13.44
C ASP A 490 -11.25 16.38 -13.90
N LEU A 491 -10.79 17.17 -12.94
CA LEU A 491 -9.62 18.03 -13.15
C LEU A 491 -8.36 17.22 -12.86
N ALA A 492 -7.35 17.42 -13.70
CA ALA A 492 -6.04 16.80 -13.56
C ALA A 492 -4.94 17.76 -14.04
N LEU A 493 -3.71 17.56 -13.58
CA LEU A 493 -2.59 18.48 -13.83
C LEU A 493 -2.11 18.49 -15.30
N ASP A 494 -2.53 17.53 -16.11
CA ASP A 494 -2.25 17.50 -17.56
C ASP A 494 -3.10 18.50 -18.37
N ARG A 495 -4.14 19.11 -17.77
CA ARG A 495 -5.09 19.99 -18.45
C ARG A 495 -5.43 21.27 -17.67
N ALA A 496 -5.10 21.35 -16.40
CA ALA A 496 -5.39 22.51 -15.57
C ALA A 496 -4.47 22.60 -14.36
N MET A 497 -4.24 23.81 -13.86
CA MET A 497 -3.68 24.00 -12.53
C MET A 497 -4.76 23.71 -11.49
N ILE A 498 -4.42 22.90 -10.49
CA ILE A 498 -5.34 22.56 -9.41
C ILE A 498 -4.88 23.29 -8.14
N PRO A 499 -5.70 24.17 -7.55
CA PRO A 499 -5.35 24.93 -6.36
C PRO A 499 -5.50 24.07 -5.09
N LEU A 500 -4.82 22.94 -5.03
CA LEU A 500 -4.81 22.08 -3.85
C LEU A 500 -3.63 22.43 -2.95
N GLY A 501 -3.90 22.67 -1.68
CA GLY A 501 -2.91 23.17 -0.72
C GLY A 501 -1.85 22.15 -0.35
N SER A 502 -2.18 20.88 -0.13
CA SER A 502 -1.25 19.91 0.45
C SER A 502 -1.15 18.63 -0.35
N CYS A 503 -0.04 17.89 -0.16
CA CYS A 503 0.19 16.54 -0.69
C CYS A 503 -0.22 16.37 -2.15
N THR A 504 -0.15 17.44 -2.90
CA THR A 504 -0.56 17.44 -4.29
C THR A 504 0.37 16.55 -5.08
N MET A 505 -0.18 15.59 -5.77
CA MET A 505 0.55 14.85 -6.79
C MET A 505 1.05 15.85 -7.82
N LYS A 506 2.37 15.98 -7.96
CA LYS A 506 2.96 16.87 -8.96
C LYS A 506 2.94 16.18 -10.33
N LEU A 507 2.88 16.97 -11.39
CA LEU A 507 3.07 16.44 -12.74
C LEU A 507 4.57 16.14 -12.92
N ASN A 508 4.94 14.86 -12.83
CA ASN A 508 6.29 14.42 -13.10
C ASN A 508 6.62 14.51 -14.58
N SER A 509 7.89 14.69 -14.91
CA SER A 509 8.32 14.65 -16.31
C SER A 509 8.13 13.25 -16.90
N ALA A 510 7.93 13.16 -18.20
CA ALA A 510 7.77 11.87 -18.87
C ALA A 510 9.01 10.97 -18.68
N ALA A 511 10.20 11.56 -18.67
CA ALA A 511 11.46 10.83 -18.44
C ALA A 511 11.55 10.22 -17.03
N GLU A 512 10.97 10.87 -16.02
CA GLU A 512 10.90 10.34 -14.64
C GLU A 512 9.89 9.19 -14.53
N MET A 513 8.79 9.25 -15.28
CA MET A 513 7.72 8.24 -15.22
C MET A 513 8.01 6.98 -16.04
N MET A 514 8.72 7.10 -17.17
CA MET A 514 8.98 5.96 -18.06
C MET A 514 9.59 4.72 -17.36
N PRO A 515 10.54 4.84 -16.43
CA PRO A 515 11.14 3.68 -15.77
C PRO A 515 10.16 2.85 -14.93
N VAL A 516 9.04 3.40 -14.48
CA VAL A 516 8.09 2.71 -13.58
C VAL A 516 7.51 1.44 -14.21
N SER A 517 7.36 1.41 -15.54
CA SER A 517 6.85 0.25 -16.29
C SER A 517 7.96 -0.62 -16.90
N TRP A 518 9.25 -0.27 -16.72
CA TRP A 518 10.32 -1.13 -17.21
C TRP A 518 10.36 -2.45 -16.44
N ARG A 519 10.58 -3.53 -17.16
CA ARG A 519 10.57 -4.89 -16.62
C ARG A 519 11.47 -5.05 -15.38
N GLU A 520 12.64 -4.44 -15.40
CA GLU A 520 13.66 -4.55 -14.35
C GLU A 520 13.21 -3.90 -13.03
N PHE A 521 12.27 -2.96 -13.08
CA PHE A 521 11.67 -2.34 -11.91
C PHE A 521 10.28 -2.92 -11.59
N SER A 522 9.45 -3.11 -12.62
CA SER A 522 8.04 -3.50 -12.43
C SER A 522 7.84 -4.97 -12.04
N LEU A 523 8.75 -5.88 -12.44
CA LEU A 523 8.55 -7.32 -12.25
C LEU A 523 9.41 -7.96 -11.15
N LEU A 524 10.21 -7.19 -10.43
CA LEU A 524 11.02 -7.73 -9.35
C LEU A 524 10.16 -7.97 -8.10
N HIS A 525 10.29 -9.17 -7.53
CA HIS A 525 9.57 -9.54 -6.32
C HIS A 525 10.25 -8.92 -5.07
N PRO A 526 9.51 -8.43 -4.05
CA PRO A 526 10.10 -7.80 -2.86
C PRO A 526 11.02 -8.71 -2.06
N PHE A 527 10.77 -10.02 -2.10
CA PHE A 527 11.60 -11.03 -1.42
C PHE A 527 12.55 -11.77 -2.37
N ALA A 528 12.82 -11.21 -3.54
CA ALA A 528 13.88 -11.75 -4.41
C ALA A 528 15.24 -11.73 -3.70
N PRO A 529 16.16 -12.67 -4.00
CA PRO A 529 17.52 -12.63 -3.47
C PRO A 529 18.19 -11.27 -3.68
N LYS A 530 18.91 -10.80 -2.67
CA LYS A 530 19.51 -9.43 -2.67
C LYS A 530 20.43 -9.15 -3.86
N ASP A 531 21.14 -10.18 -4.34
CA ASP A 531 22.00 -10.08 -5.53
C ASP A 531 21.23 -9.92 -6.85
N GLN A 532 19.92 -10.10 -6.82
CA GLN A 532 19.02 -9.84 -7.94
C GLN A 532 18.42 -8.42 -7.93
N ALA A 533 18.59 -7.65 -6.85
CA ALA A 533 18.01 -6.33 -6.65
C ALA A 533 19.06 -5.20 -6.52
N LEU A 534 20.22 -5.37 -7.14
CA LEU A 534 21.34 -4.43 -6.98
C LEU A 534 21.03 -3.04 -7.54
N GLY A 535 20.23 -2.95 -8.60
CA GLY A 535 19.77 -1.66 -9.14
C GLY A 535 18.86 -0.91 -8.18
N PHE A 536 17.92 -1.60 -7.52
CA PHE A 536 17.11 -0.99 -6.47
C PHE A 536 17.96 -0.54 -5.29
N LYS A 537 18.91 -1.39 -4.87
CA LYS A 537 19.80 -1.03 -3.76
C LYS A 537 20.57 0.26 -4.06
N GLU A 538 21.19 0.37 -5.24
CA GLU A 538 21.92 1.57 -5.65
C GLU A 538 21.02 2.83 -5.67
N MET A 539 19.82 2.70 -6.23
CA MET A 539 18.87 3.82 -6.28
C MET A 539 18.42 4.26 -4.88
N ILE A 540 18.16 3.32 -3.98
CA ILE A 540 17.77 3.60 -2.59
C ILE A 540 18.94 4.23 -1.82
N ASP A 541 20.15 3.72 -1.97
CA ASP A 541 21.35 4.25 -1.31
C ASP A 541 21.64 5.69 -1.77
N ASP A 542 21.57 5.96 -3.08
CA ASP A 542 21.76 7.30 -3.65
C ASP A 542 20.70 8.29 -3.14
N LEU A 543 19.43 7.89 -3.15
CA LEU A 543 18.36 8.74 -2.63
C LEU A 543 18.49 8.97 -1.12
N SER A 544 18.85 7.95 -0.35
CA SER A 544 19.07 8.07 1.11
C SER A 544 20.20 9.06 1.42
N SER A 545 21.30 8.99 0.67
CA SER A 545 22.41 9.95 0.81
C SER A 545 21.98 11.39 0.54
N LYS A 546 21.22 11.61 -0.54
CA LYS A 546 20.69 12.94 -0.88
C LYS A 546 19.71 13.47 0.18
N LEU A 547 18.87 12.60 0.73
CA LEU A 547 17.95 12.99 1.80
C LEU A 547 18.69 13.30 3.12
N CYS A 548 19.76 12.59 3.45
CA CYS A 548 20.63 12.95 4.58
C CYS A 548 21.24 14.36 4.39
N ASP A 549 21.72 14.67 3.17
CA ASP A 549 22.28 15.98 2.86
C ASP A 549 21.24 17.11 2.98
N ILE A 550 20.00 16.87 2.51
CA ILE A 550 18.89 17.83 2.62
C ILE A 550 18.48 18.09 4.07
N THR A 551 18.38 17.04 4.87
CA THR A 551 17.76 17.10 6.20
C THR A 551 18.78 17.28 7.33
N GLY A 552 20.07 17.04 7.07
CA GLY A 552 21.12 17.05 8.08
C GLY A 552 21.12 15.84 9.02
N TYR A 553 20.32 14.79 8.74
CA TYR A 553 20.31 13.56 9.52
C TYR A 553 21.40 12.59 9.06
N ASP A 554 21.88 11.76 9.99
CA ASP A 554 22.91 10.75 9.73
C ASP A 554 22.38 9.54 8.94
N ALA A 555 21.09 9.26 9.03
CA ALA A 555 20.45 8.12 8.36
C ALA A 555 18.99 8.37 8.02
N ILE A 556 18.53 7.71 6.96
CA ILE A 556 17.14 7.78 6.46
C ILE A 556 16.58 6.36 6.30
N SER A 557 15.33 6.16 6.69
CA SER A 557 14.54 4.96 6.39
C SER A 557 13.52 5.22 5.29
N MET A 558 13.52 4.37 4.27
CA MET A 558 12.54 4.38 3.18
C MET A 558 11.36 3.41 3.43
N GLN A 559 11.27 2.81 4.63
CA GLN A 559 10.25 1.79 4.94
C GLN A 559 8.83 2.34 5.07
N PRO A 560 8.57 3.51 5.65
CA PRO A 560 7.21 4.04 5.73
C PRO A 560 6.58 4.23 4.35
N ASN A 561 5.39 3.70 4.15
CA ASN A 561 4.69 3.70 2.86
C ASN A 561 3.71 4.87 2.67
N SER A 562 3.70 5.82 3.61
CA SER A 562 2.97 7.09 3.51
C SER A 562 3.53 8.11 4.52
N GLY A 563 3.18 9.39 4.36
CA GLY A 563 3.54 10.43 5.32
C GLY A 563 3.06 10.11 6.74
N ALA A 564 1.79 9.69 6.88
CA ALA A 564 1.22 9.30 8.17
C ALA A 564 1.94 8.10 8.81
N GLN A 565 2.43 7.14 8.01
CA GLN A 565 3.25 6.04 8.52
C GLN A 565 4.66 6.48 8.90
N GLY A 566 5.21 7.51 8.23
CA GLY A 566 6.45 8.17 8.64
C GLY A 566 6.32 8.84 10.01
N GLU A 567 5.23 9.59 10.23
CA GLU A 567 4.90 10.16 11.55
C GLU A 567 4.82 9.08 12.63
N TYR A 568 4.08 8.01 12.36
CA TYR A 568 3.93 6.88 13.29
C TYR A 568 5.28 6.22 13.60
N ALA A 569 6.11 5.96 12.58
CA ALA A 569 7.42 5.35 12.75
C ALA A 569 8.36 6.23 13.60
N GLY A 570 8.36 7.54 13.35
CA GLY A 570 9.13 8.50 14.14
C GLY A 570 8.71 8.52 15.62
N LEU A 571 7.41 8.64 15.89
CA LEU A 571 6.87 8.63 17.24
C LEU A 571 7.11 7.29 17.97
N LEU A 572 6.97 6.17 17.25
CA LEU A 572 7.27 4.85 17.81
C LEU A 572 8.75 4.73 18.18
N THR A 573 9.65 5.27 17.36
CA THR A 573 11.10 5.30 17.64
C THR A 573 11.39 6.11 18.90
N ILE A 574 10.77 7.28 19.07
CA ILE A 574 10.91 8.11 20.28
C ILE A 574 10.36 7.37 21.50
N SER A 575 9.20 6.70 21.36
CA SER A 575 8.62 5.89 22.43
C SER A 575 9.56 4.77 22.88
N GLU A 576 10.14 4.03 21.93
CA GLU A 576 11.12 2.97 22.24
C GLU A 576 12.42 3.53 22.85
N TYR A 577 12.85 4.72 22.43
CA TYR A 577 13.98 5.40 23.06
C TYR A 577 13.71 5.67 24.55
N HIS A 578 12.53 6.19 24.90
CA HIS A 578 12.16 6.41 26.31
C HIS A 578 12.04 5.10 27.08
N HIS A 579 11.41 4.06 26.51
CA HIS A 579 11.30 2.75 27.15
C HIS A 579 12.68 2.12 27.43
N ALA A 580 13.61 2.20 26.48
CA ALA A 580 14.97 1.66 26.64
C ALA A 580 15.76 2.33 27.76
N ARG A 581 15.39 3.56 28.16
CA ARG A 581 15.99 4.33 29.25
C ARG A 581 15.26 4.16 30.58
N GLY A 582 14.22 3.33 30.64
CA GLY A 582 13.35 3.20 31.82
C GLY A 582 12.36 4.36 32.02
N GLU A 583 12.18 5.21 31.00
CA GLU A 583 11.33 6.39 31.00
C GLU A 583 10.00 6.18 30.25
N GLY A 584 9.51 4.93 30.18
CA GLY A 584 8.29 4.59 29.45
C GLY A 584 6.99 5.27 29.96
N HIS A 585 7.05 5.97 31.09
CA HIS A 585 5.98 6.83 31.59
C HIS A 585 5.84 8.15 30.79
N ARG A 586 6.83 8.53 30.00
CA ARG A 586 6.78 9.69 29.11
C ARG A 586 5.86 9.37 27.93
N ASN A 587 4.67 9.95 27.93
CA ASN A 587 3.63 9.68 26.95
C ASN A 587 2.81 10.92 26.55
N VAL A 588 3.31 12.11 26.86
CA VAL A 588 2.68 13.37 26.45
C VAL A 588 3.38 13.92 25.20
N CYS A 589 2.58 14.30 24.19
CA CYS A 589 3.03 14.95 22.96
C CYS A 589 2.41 16.36 22.84
N LEU A 590 3.24 17.39 22.71
CA LEU A 590 2.78 18.73 22.41
C LEU A 590 2.59 18.89 20.90
N ILE A 591 1.40 19.34 20.49
CA ILE A 591 1.05 19.48 19.07
C ILE A 591 0.36 20.83 18.85
N PRO A 592 0.90 21.71 17.99
CA PRO A 592 0.23 22.98 17.64
C PRO A 592 -1.15 22.77 17.04
N THR A 593 -2.08 23.67 17.33
CA THR A 593 -3.44 23.64 16.77
C THR A 593 -3.43 23.78 15.24
N SER A 594 -2.40 24.42 14.68
CA SER A 594 -2.15 24.51 13.24
C SER A 594 -1.71 23.18 12.59
N ALA A 595 -1.40 22.14 13.39
CA ALA A 595 -0.92 20.87 12.85
C ALA A 595 -2.00 20.11 12.05
N HIS A 596 -1.57 19.37 11.04
CA HIS A 596 -2.43 18.47 10.28
C HIS A 596 -3.09 17.42 11.18
N GLY A 597 -4.29 16.96 10.83
CA GLY A 597 -5.04 15.98 11.62
C GLY A 597 -4.34 14.61 11.79
N THR A 598 -3.39 14.25 10.92
CA THR A 598 -2.59 13.04 11.07
C THR A 598 -1.67 13.07 12.29
N ASN A 599 -1.15 14.24 12.67
CA ASN A 599 -0.22 14.36 13.79
C ASN A 599 -0.84 13.87 15.11
N PRO A 600 -2.00 14.40 15.57
CA PRO A 600 -2.63 13.90 16.79
C PRO A 600 -3.12 12.44 16.66
N ALA A 601 -3.57 12.02 15.48
CA ALA A 601 -3.97 10.64 15.25
C ALA A 601 -2.78 9.68 15.38
N SER A 602 -1.60 10.02 14.82
CA SER A 602 -0.38 9.23 14.92
C SER A 602 0.14 9.16 16.36
N ALA A 603 0.08 10.26 17.11
CA ALA A 603 0.46 10.29 18.52
C ALA A 603 -0.43 9.36 19.37
N GLN A 604 -1.74 9.38 19.13
CA GLN A 604 -2.66 8.47 19.81
C GLN A 604 -2.38 6.99 19.48
N MET A 605 -1.99 6.67 18.24
CA MET A 605 -1.69 5.30 17.83
C MET A 605 -0.45 4.71 18.52
N VAL A 606 0.48 5.54 18.99
CA VAL A 606 1.60 5.10 19.84
C VAL A 606 1.26 5.15 21.33
N GLY A 607 -0.02 5.34 21.67
CA GLY A 607 -0.50 5.37 23.06
C GLY A 607 -0.25 6.69 23.79
N TRP A 608 0.09 7.77 23.07
CA TRP A 608 0.41 9.04 23.70
C TRP A 608 -0.79 9.97 23.85
N LYS A 609 -0.75 10.77 24.89
CA LYS A 609 -1.71 11.84 25.17
C LYS A 609 -1.32 13.11 24.41
N VAL A 610 -2.24 13.61 23.61
CA VAL A 610 -2.05 14.87 22.88
C VAL A 610 -2.40 16.04 23.76
N VAL A 611 -1.48 16.99 23.88
CA VAL A 611 -1.69 18.30 24.52
C VAL A 611 -1.57 19.36 23.42
N PRO A 612 -2.68 20.00 23.04
CA PRO A 612 -2.66 21.02 21.98
C PRO A 612 -1.97 22.31 22.49
N VAL A 613 -1.15 22.91 21.60
CA VAL A 613 -0.53 24.23 21.82
C VAL A 613 -1.21 25.25 20.92
N ASN A 614 -1.54 26.41 21.45
CA ASN A 614 -2.22 27.46 20.71
C ASN A 614 -1.31 28.08 19.63
N SER A 615 -1.93 28.67 18.62
CA SER A 615 -1.26 29.59 17.70
C SER A 615 -1.58 31.02 18.09
N ASN A 616 -0.65 31.95 17.86
CA ASN A 616 -0.86 33.37 18.04
C ASN A 616 -1.68 33.97 16.88
N GLU A 617 -1.92 35.27 16.91
CA GLU A 617 -2.73 36.00 15.90
C GLU A 617 -2.08 35.99 14.50
N ASN A 618 -0.75 35.83 14.43
CA ASN A 618 -0.01 35.74 13.16
C ASN A 618 0.02 34.31 12.57
N GLY A 619 -0.49 33.33 13.30
CA GLY A 619 -0.48 31.93 12.89
C GLY A 619 0.78 31.14 13.32
N ASP A 620 1.72 31.79 14.03
CA ASP A 620 2.87 31.13 14.63
C ASP A 620 2.48 30.32 15.87
N ILE A 621 3.38 29.43 16.32
CA ILE A 621 3.23 28.74 17.61
C ILE A 621 3.30 29.78 18.73
N ASP A 622 2.35 29.75 19.68
CA ASP A 622 2.43 30.50 20.91
C ASP A 622 3.52 29.88 21.81
N VAL A 623 4.70 30.49 21.78
CA VAL A 623 5.89 30.00 22.51
C VAL A 623 5.70 30.02 24.01
N GLU A 624 4.94 30.98 24.54
CA GLU A 624 4.63 31.05 25.99
C GLU A 624 3.69 29.92 26.41
N ASP A 625 2.64 29.66 25.63
CA ASP A 625 1.74 28.52 25.85
C ASP A 625 2.51 27.19 25.70
N PHE A 626 3.42 27.09 24.71
CA PHE A 626 4.27 25.93 24.53
C PHE A 626 5.14 25.68 25.78
N ARG A 627 5.87 26.68 26.23
CA ARG A 627 6.75 26.61 27.42
C ARG A 627 5.96 26.20 28.66
N LYS A 628 4.84 26.88 28.93
CA LYS A 628 3.97 26.56 30.06
C LYS A 628 3.49 25.12 30.07
N LYS A 629 3.11 24.60 28.91
CA LYS A 629 2.67 23.21 28.76
C LYS A 629 3.83 22.23 28.88
N ALA A 630 5.00 22.54 28.35
CA ALA A 630 6.19 21.75 28.51
C ALA A 630 6.60 21.64 29.99
N GLU A 631 6.58 22.74 30.74
CA GLU A 631 6.84 22.76 32.17
C GLU A 631 5.78 21.98 32.96
N THR A 632 4.50 22.18 32.63
CA THR A 632 3.38 21.47 33.29
C THR A 632 3.50 19.95 33.15
N HIS A 633 3.96 19.47 32.01
CA HIS A 633 4.07 18.05 31.70
C HIS A 633 5.52 17.54 31.70
N ALA A 634 6.47 18.26 32.29
CA ALA A 634 7.92 17.97 32.20
C ALA A 634 8.29 16.53 32.55
N SER A 635 7.62 15.93 33.54
CA SER A 635 7.87 14.55 33.95
C SER A 635 7.33 13.51 32.95
N GLU A 636 6.29 13.85 32.20
CA GLU A 636 5.57 12.94 31.29
C GLU A 636 5.84 13.27 29.81
N LEU A 637 6.54 14.39 29.54
CA LEU A 637 6.75 14.86 28.17
C LEU A 637 7.64 13.89 27.39
N ALA A 638 7.07 13.34 26.32
CA ALA A 638 7.78 12.44 25.39
C ALA A 638 8.38 13.19 24.19
N GLY A 639 7.72 14.23 23.71
CA GLY A 639 8.15 14.99 22.55
C GLY A 639 7.09 15.96 22.04
N CYS A 640 7.40 16.57 20.90
CA CYS A 640 6.45 17.43 20.17
C CYS A 640 6.42 17.07 18.69
N MET A 641 5.36 17.52 17.99
CA MET A 641 5.27 17.40 16.53
C MET A 641 4.99 18.79 15.95
N ILE A 642 5.89 19.23 15.06
CA ILE A 642 5.79 20.54 14.39
C ILE A 642 5.76 20.30 12.89
N THR A 643 4.84 20.95 12.19
CA THR A 643 4.80 20.99 10.72
C THR A 643 5.49 22.26 10.25
N TYR A 644 6.47 22.16 9.36
CA TYR A 644 7.30 23.28 8.93
C TYR A 644 7.49 23.31 7.42
N PRO A 645 7.02 24.33 6.67
CA PRO A 645 6.17 25.42 7.17
C PRO A 645 4.84 24.90 7.71
N SER A 646 4.17 25.72 8.55
CA SER A 646 2.89 25.36 9.15
C SER A 646 1.77 25.23 8.09
N THR A 647 0.63 24.65 8.46
CA THR A 647 -0.54 24.60 7.56
C THR A 647 -1.12 25.99 7.23
N HIS A 648 -0.72 27.02 7.98
CA HIS A 648 -1.03 28.42 7.69
C HIS A 648 -0.05 29.05 6.67
N GLY A 649 0.97 28.30 6.21
CA GLY A 649 2.00 28.77 5.28
C GLY A 649 3.11 29.59 5.95
N VAL A 650 3.24 29.52 7.27
CA VAL A 650 4.19 30.31 8.03
C VAL A 650 5.50 29.54 8.25
N PHE A 651 6.64 30.18 7.99
CA PHE A 651 7.96 29.76 8.43
C PHE A 651 8.29 30.46 9.76
N GLU A 652 8.16 29.76 10.84
CA GLU A 652 8.32 30.34 12.18
C GLU A 652 9.77 30.70 12.49
N GLY A 653 10.02 31.98 12.80
CA GLY A 653 11.34 32.44 13.20
C GLY A 653 11.81 31.89 14.53
N THR A 654 10.87 31.48 15.39
CA THR A 654 11.10 30.99 16.75
C THR A 654 11.19 29.46 16.83
N VAL A 655 11.28 28.75 15.72
CA VAL A 655 11.32 27.27 15.70
C VAL A 655 12.45 26.66 16.53
N HIS A 656 13.57 27.40 16.68
CA HIS A 656 14.70 26.99 17.53
C HIS A 656 14.44 27.16 19.03
N ASP A 657 13.49 28.01 19.41
CA ASP A 657 13.12 28.27 20.81
C ASP A 657 12.10 27.24 21.32
N VAL A 658 11.44 26.56 20.39
CA VAL A 658 10.47 25.50 20.64
C VAL A 658 11.15 24.13 20.74
#